data_ffdce63ae7e2278360d0ef2e397527e8
#
_entry.id   ffdce63ae7e2278360d0ef2e397527e8
#
_cell.length_a   1.000
_cell.length_b   1.000
_cell.length_c   1.000
_cell.angle_alpha   90.00
_cell.angle_beta   90.00
_cell.angle_gamma   90.00
#
_symmetry.space_group_name_H-M   'P 1'
#
loop_
_entity.id
_entity.type
_entity.pdbx_description
1 polymer ?
#
loop_
_entity_poly.entity_id
_entity_poly.type
_entity_poly.pdbx_seq_one_letter_code
_entity_poly.pdbx_strand_id
1 'polypeptide(L)'
;MTDSNIATNCVGTIKGAAGTAIVRKSVRRALRQGVRPVSASTSATTAAAIFLAGATSLASQPVSAQSDQGSTSGSTSESTQGVDLEEIVVTGTHIKRTDFSSPTPITSLSGEELDLSGVTTLADLPERMTQFQPGANARISNFAYIGAGASRFDLRGLGYRRTLTLVDNNRYAPFDTTGGIDTNTIPSGIIERVDVTTGGSSAVYGSDAIAGVVNISLRKDIQGFEASLQGGESAYDDNRNWKATLNFGTRFADDRGRFMVATEATDNDGIFGSNGRRWDEAGWGLPTREQAGVSSPYDYVLSRNVRGANFAYGGLIYTGVNFGTTFEPGGIPVPFDPGTAGFIGSPITVGGDGTNYQSLRTLLIATQRETVYSRLSFDFTDRLTGYVAGNYSASKINLPFNFTSDFFGGFTAIEIQADNAFLPDSLRSAMQTAGESSFLMIRNNIDMPPLSQKGTSRYEQIVAGLEGKFGESWSWTLRYADGTSTLDNDFGGDILLPNLPLAIDAVIDPATGGAVCRSTLVTPDNGCAPLNLFGQGSPSAQAISYLFGPDVHSHVEIRQRVADATIQGELFSNWAGPVMLAAGAEYRSQDYSTPTDPTIVNRIWDPIGSTPDGTMSVKEVFAETDIPLLRDKPLAKKLGLNLAVRETDYNLSGRVTTWKVGLTDELTDNIRFRAVRSRDVRAPNYAELFAPPDTSIAPVIDDGQQTSVTLISSSNSSLKAEIADTWTAGIALQFSAAGDFSASVDYFHTEIEGAVSFLGAQQVLDGCNEGDAALCDQVTRDSDGNLVEIRNGLFNANSLVTDGFDMEIKYTMPVGRGTLSFRANGSQFNRLTTEDLNSNTFEAVGNVIPRWNADVGVTYALDRWSVNVAEHFIGGLCCGLYSYPNPPNSDFKGSDGVFYLRAGFQYTIEDLGGVDLQLFGNVENLLNRDPPILPLTDSTLTYPTNFFVYDVIGRTFNVGVRAKF
;
A
#
# COMPACT_ATOMS: atom_id res chain seq x y z
N MET A 1 13.21 -34.91 37.77
CA MET A 1 14.27 -35.93 37.72
C MET A 1 14.67 -36.04 36.26
N THR A 2 15.86 -35.48 36.00
CA THR A 2 16.91 -35.87 35.04
C THR A 2 16.47 -35.93 33.59
N ASP A 3 16.98 -35.13 32.63
CA ASP A 3 18.43 -35.02 32.37
C ASP A 3 18.75 -33.69 31.64
N SER A 4 19.76 -33.05 32.19
CA SER A 4 20.65 -32.13 31.54
C SER A 4 21.63 -32.90 30.68
N ASN A 5 21.84 -32.49 29.44
CA ASN A 5 23.08 -32.51 28.68
C ASN A 5 22.77 -32.45 27.17
N ILE A 6 23.02 -31.33 26.56
CA ILE A 6 23.69 -31.14 25.26
C ILE A 6 23.95 -29.63 25.11
N ALA A 7 24.97 -29.15 25.75
CA ALA A 7 25.63 -27.90 25.40
C ALA A 7 27.11 -28.19 25.34
N THR A 8 27.61 -28.44 24.19
CA THR A 8 29.04 -28.22 23.77
C THR A 8 29.26 -28.88 22.42
N ASN A 9 29.49 -28.03 21.45
CA ASN A 9 30.24 -28.22 20.18
C ASN A 9 29.43 -27.71 18.97
N CYS A 10 29.60 -26.46 18.67
CA CYS A 10 29.66 -25.92 17.30
C CYS A 10 30.27 -24.53 17.34
N VAL A 11 31.54 -24.43 17.71
CA VAL A 11 32.42 -23.36 17.21
C VAL A 11 33.06 -23.90 15.93
N GLY A 12 32.32 -23.80 14.84
CA GLY A 12 32.81 -24.09 13.48
C GLY A 12 33.21 -22.78 12.82
N THR A 13 34.48 -22.67 12.55
CA THR A 13 35.16 -21.60 11.81
C THR A 13 34.39 -21.23 10.54
N ILE A 14 33.78 -20.05 10.49
CA ILE A 14 33.24 -19.47 9.27
C ILE A 14 34.43 -19.07 8.39
N LYS A 15 34.78 -19.88 7.43
CA LYS A 15 35.69 -19.51 6.35
C LYS A 15 34.99 -18.46 5.46
N GLY A 16 35.42 -17.20 5.57
CA GLY A 16 35.00 -16.06 4.80
C GLY A 16 35.39 -16.15 3.31
N ALA A 17 34.70 -16.98 2.55
CA ALA A 17 34.89 -17.03 1.10
C ALA A 17 33.56 -16.91 0.32
N ALA A 18 32.42 -17.26 0.88
CA ALA A 18 31.14 -17.23 0.17
C ALA A 18 30.54 -15.83 0.11
N GLY A 19 30.59 -15.05 1.19
CA GLY A 19 30.01 -13.69 1.22
C GLY A 19 30.71 -12.72 0.27
N THR A 20 32.05 -12.81 0.17
CA THR A 20 32.83 -11.96 -0.77
C THR A 20 32.60 -12.32 -2.23
N ALA A 21 32.23 -13.56 -2.54
CA ALA A 21 31.94 -13.98 -3.92
C ALA A 21 30.56 -13.47 -4.39
N ILE A 22 29.57 -13.45 -3.52
CA ILE A 22 28.21 -12.96 -3.83
C ILE A 22 28.26 -11.44 -4.06
N VAL A 23 28.83 -10.68 -3.14
CA VAL A 23 28.98 -9.22 -3.29
C VAL A 23 29.77 -8.86 -4.54
N ARG A 24 30.89 -9.55 -4.83
CA ARG A 24 31.68 -9.32 -6.05
C ARG A 24 30.92 -9.70 -7.32
N LYS A 25 30.03 -10.71 -7.26
CA LYS A 25 29.22 -11.14 -8.41
C LYS A 25 28.10 -10.16 -8.66
N SER A 26 27.40 -9.67 -7.63
CA SER A 26 26.34 -8.67 -7.73
C SER A 26 26.87 -7.31 -8.21
N VAL A 27 27.93 -6.80 -7.61
CA VAL A 27 28.59 -5.54 -8.04
C VAL A 27 29.16 -5.65 -9.46
N ARG A 28 29.83 -6.76 -9.81
CA ARG A 28 30.32 -6.95 -11.20
C ARG A 28 29.19 -7.14 -12.22
N ARG A 29 28.03 -7.65 -11.78
CA ARG A 29 26.87 -7.83 -12.66
C ARG A 29 26.13 -6.51 -12.85
N ALA A 30 25.97 -5.69 -11.81
CA ALA A 30 25.45 -4.33 -11.90
C ALA A 30 26.32 -3.42 -12.79
N LEU A 31 27.66 -3.54 -12.69
CA LEU A 31 28.59 -2.80 -13.52
C LEU A 31 28.75 -3.35 -14.96
N ARG A 32 28.39 -4.64 -15.22
CA ARG A 32 28.44 -5.23 -16.58
C ARG A 32 27.14 -5.14 -17.36
N GLN A 33 26.01 -5.03 -16.71
CA GLN A 33 24.76 -4.64 -17.35
C GLN A 33 24.81 -3.11 -17.47
N GLY A 34 25.60 -2.64 -18.44
CA GLY A 34 25.69 -1.23 -18.74
C GLY A 34 24.29 -0.66 -18.78
N VAL A 35 24.08 0.43 -18.04
CA VAL A 35 22.86 1.22 -18.03
C VAL A 35 22.40 1.29 -19.49
N ARG A 36 21.37 0.52 -19.85
CA ARG A 36 20.70 0.76 -21.11
C ARG A 36 20.25 2.20 -21.02
N PRO A 37 20.60 3.07 -21.98
CA PRO A 37 20.10 4.42 -21.94
C PRO A 37 18.57 4.30 -21.90
N VAL A 38 17.99 4.61 -20.76
CA VAL A 38 16.57 4.82 -20.63
C VAL A 38 16.30 5.92 -21.64
N SER A 39 15.44 5.64 -22.59
CA SER A 39 14.93 6.69 -23.47
C SER A 39 14.19 7.65 -22.54
N ALA A 40 14.88 8.71 -22.10
CA ALA A 40 14.29 9.78 -21.35
C ALA A 40 13.09 10.25 -22.15
N SER A 41 11.91 10.10 -21.58
CA SER A 41 10.71 10.65 -22.19
C SER A 41 10.99 12.14 -22.40
N THR A 42 10.69 12.64 -23.58
CA THR A 42 10.94 14.03 -24.00
C THR A 42 10.37 15.07 -23.02
N SER A 43 9.46 14.68 -22.16
CA SER A 43 8.84 15.51 -21.12
C SER A 43 9.76 15.86 -19.94
N ALA A 44 10.55 14.91 -19.43
CA ALA A 44 11.45 15.18 -18.29
C ALA A 44 12.62 16.10 -18.70
N THR A 45 13.09 15.96 -19.94
CA THR A 45 14.14 16.83 -20.51
C THR A 45 13.63 18.25 -20.73
N THR A 46 12.34 18.44 -21.02
CA THR A 46 11.76 19.78 -21.25
C THR A 46 11.56 20.53 -19.93
N ALA A 47 11.15 19.86 -18.86
CA ALA A 47 10.99 20.48 -17.54
C ALA A 47 12.36 20.89 -16.95
N ALA A 48 13.40 20.05 -17.07
CA ALA A 48 14.75 20.40 -16.63
C ALA A 48 15.36 21.54 -17.46
N ALA A 49 15.07 21.61 -18.76
CA ALA A 49 15.59 22.66 -19.65
C ALA A 49 14.93 24.04 -19.41
N ILE A 50 13.66 24.09 -19.02
CA ILE A 50 12.96 25.36 -18.72
C ILE A 50 13.50 25.96 -17.40
N PHE A 51 13.84 25.12 -16.41
CA PHE A 51 14.43 25.59 -15.15
C PHE A 51 15.92 26.00 -15.28
N LEU A 52 16.71 25.32 -16.12
CA LEU A 52 18.10 25.72 -16.39
C LEU A 52 18.21 27.00 -17.22
N ALA A 53 17.28 27.25 -18.14
CA ALA A 53 17.30 28.47 -18.97
C ALA A 53 17.02 29.75 -18.17
N GLY A 54 16.28 29.67 -17.04
CA GLY A 54 16.04 30.79 -16.13
C GLY A 54 17.26 31.17 -15.27
N ALA A 55 18.16 30.21 -14.99
CA ALA A 55 19.34 30.43 -14.14
C ALA A 55 20.57 30.98 -14.86
N THR A 56 20.67 30.81 -16.17
CA THR A 56 21.86 31.23 -16.95
C THR A 56 21.87 32.72 -17.34
N SER A 57 20.78 33.48 -17.12
CA SER A 57 20.72 34.91 -17.43
C SER A 57 21.18 35.85 -16.31
N LEU A 58 21.57 35.33 -15.13
CA LEU A 58 21.98 36.12 -13.97
C LEU A 58 23.48 36.02 -13.58
N ALA A 59 24.28 35.25 -14.32
CA ALA A 59 25.69 35.05 -14.00
C ALA A 59 26.62 35.60 -15.08
N SER A 60 26.77 36.92 -15.12
CA SER A 60 27.90 37.57 -15.82
C SER A 60 28.27 38.93 -15.20
N GLN A 61 29.00 38.88 -14.09
CA GLN A 61 29.98 39.92 -13.75
C GLN A 61 31.12 39.28 -12.91
N PRO A 62 32.40 39.53 -13.25
CA PRO A 62 33.54 38.98 -12.50
C PRO A 62 33.83 39.87 -11.29
N VAL A 63 33.86 39.31 -10.11
CA VAL A 63 34.36 39.98 -8.88
C VAL A 63 35.81 39.58 -8.69
N SER A 64 36.65 40.61 -8.66
CA SER A 64 38.11 40.52 -8.40
C SER A 64 38.34 40.23 -6.91
N ALA A 65 39.12 39.19 -6.64
CA ALA A 65 39.59 38.89 -5.26
C ALA A 65 40.65 39.91 -4.82
N GLN A 66 40.50 40.48 -3.67
CA GLN A 66 41.53 41.24 -2.96
C GLN A 66 41.80 40.56 -1.61
N SER A 67 43.01 40.04 -1.47
CA SER A 67 43.55 39.49 -0.24
C SER A 67 43.93 40.55 0.73
N ASP A 68 43.50 40.44 2.01
CA ASP A 68 44.16 41.16 3.07
C ASP A 68 44.50 40.26 4.26
N GLN A 69 45.77 40.25 4.62
CA GLN A 69 46.34 39.55 5.78
C GLN A 69 46.31 40.48 7.02
N GLY A 70 46.06 39.90 8.19
CA GLY A 70 46.47 40.59 9.41
C GLY A 70 45.94 40.11 10.73
N SER A 71 46.70 39.23 11.35
CA SER A 71 47.15 39.14 12.74
C SER A 71 46.19 38.91 13.93
N THR A 72 46.33 37.76 14.50
CA THR A 72 46.50 37.33 15.94
C THR A 72 46.10 38.26 17.07
N SER A 73 45.21 37.73 17.94
CA SER A 73 45.56 37.61 19.38
C SER A 73 44.47 36.77 20.11
N GLY A 74 44.97 35.79 20.92
CA GLY A 74 44.14 34.84 21.62
C GLY A 74 43.46 35.40 22.88
N SER A 75 42.38 34.72 23.23
CA SER A 75 41.99 34.50 24.60
C SER A 75 41.12 33.27 24.68
N THR A 76 41.66 32.25 25.35
CA THR A 76 40.96 31.05 25.78
C THR A 76 39.85 31.39 26.76
N SER A 77 38.61 31.09 26.40
CA SER A 77 37.57 30.87 27.36
C SER A 77 36.86 29.54 26.91
N GLU A 78 37.05 28.50 27.68
CA GLU A 78 36.24 27.29 27.63
C GLU A 78 34.78 27.68 27.88
N SER A 79 34.03 27.74 26.83
CA SER A 79 32.57 27.68 26.93
C SER A 79 32.18 26.23 26.61
N THR A 80 31.69 25.53 27.60
CA THR A 80 30.84 24.38 27.44
C THR A 80 29.70 24.74 26.50
N GLN A 81 29.84 24.45 25.21
CA GLN A 81 28.71 24.47 24.28
C GLN A 81 27.79 23.35 24.71
N GLY A 82 26.71 23.71 25.41
CA GLY A 82 25.50 22.92 25.37
C GLY A 82 25.11 22.79 23.89
N VAL A 83 24.94 21.59 23.44
CA VAL A 83 24.29 21.32 22.14
C VAL A 83 22.92 22.00 22.25
N ASP A 84 22.73 23.13 21.59
CA ASP A 84 21.40 23.66 21.31
C ASP A 84 20.71 22.56 20.48
N LEU A 85 19.88 21.78 21.14
CA LEU A 85 18.90 20.91 20.43
C LEU A 85 18.06 21.88 19.61
N GLU A 86 18.25 21.88 18.29
CA GLU A 86 17.36 22.57 17.36
C GLU A 86 15.93 22.18 17.73
N GLU A 87 15.12 23.17 18.04
CA GLU A 87 13.73 22.98 18.46
C GLU A 87 12.96 22.34 17.31
N ILE A 88 12.83 21.02 17.35
CA ILE A 88 12.14 20.24 16.32
C ILE A 88 10.67 20.62 16.38
N VAL A 89 10.21 21.34 15.37
CA VAL A 89 8.81 21.74 15.22
C VAL A 89 8.04 20.57 14.62
N VAL A 90 7.18 19.97 15.42
CA VAL A 90 6.44 18.76 15.02
C VAL A 90 5.04 19.04 14.51
N THR A 91 4.52 18.09 13.75
CA THR A 91 3.17 18.03 13.21
C THR A 91 2.11 17.83 14.31
N GLY A 92 0.83 18.06 14.02
CA GLY A 92 -0.30 17.82 14.96
C GLY A 92 -0.88 19.08 15.59
N THR A 93 -0.31 20.26 15.27
CA THR A 93 -0.76 21.58 15.72
C THR A 93 -0.25 22.64 14.75
N HIS A 94 -0.98 23.74 14.62
CA HIS A 94 -0.48 24.95 13.93
C HIS A 94 0.44 25.79 14.83
N ILE A 95 0.44 25.55 16.15
CA ILE A 95 1.31 26.22 17.11
C ILE A 95 2.61 25.41 17.22
N LYS A 96 3.76 26.03 16.94
CA LYS A 96 5.08 25.38 16.98
C LYS A 96 5.40 24.79 18.35
N ARG A 97 5.77 23.51 18.40
CA ARG A 97 6.09 22.73 19.62
C ARG A 97 7.12 21.63 19.33
N THR A 98 7.69 21.07 20.41
CA THR A 98 8.48 19.83 20.37
C THR A 98 7.59 18.61 20.55
N ASP A 99 8.02 17.41 20.13
CA ASP A 99 7.32 16.12 20.30
C ASP A 99 6.84 15.94 21.72
N PHE A 100 7.76 16.13 22.66
CA PHE A 100 7.49 15.96 24.08
C PHE A 100 6.41 16.94 24.57
N SER A 101 6.28 18.13 23.97
CA SER A 101 5.31 19.15 24.39
C SER A 101 3.92 19.03 23.75
N SER A 102 3.73 18.12 22.78
CA SER A 102 2.45 17.94 22.08
C SER A 102 1.40 17.25 22.96
N PRO A 103 0.12 17.73 22.96
CA PRO A 103 -0.98 17.02 23.59
C PRO A 103 -1.34 15.71 22.85
N THR A 104 -1.13 15.67 21.56
CA THR A 104 -1.38 14.51 20.72
C THR A 104 -0.09 13.69 20.60
N PRO A 105 -0.13 12.35 20.71
CA PRO A 105 1.05 11.50 20.52
C PRO A 105 1.65 11.69 19.12
N ILE A 106 2.97 11.85 19.06
CA ILE A 106 3.72 11.99 17.81
C ILE A 106 4.91 11.04 17.86
N THR A 107 5.09 10.25 16.81
CA THR A 107 6.27 9.43 16.60
C THR A 107 7.01 9.98 15.38
N SER A 108 8.28 10.36 15.56
CA SER A 108 9.11 10.90 14.48
C SER A 108 10.24 9.95 14.13
N LEU A 109 10.52 9.83 12.83
CA LEU A 109 11.68 9.16 12.24
C LEU A 109 12.47 10.17 11.42
N SER A 110 13.74 10.37 11.74
CA SER A 110 14.64 11.20 10.93
C SER A 110 15.04 10.49 9.63
N GLY A 111 15.46 11.26 8.62
CA GLY A 111 15.99 10.69 7.37
C GLY A 111 17.19 9.77 7.60
N GLU A 112 18.06 10.08 8.58
CA GLU A 112 19.18 9.23 8.96
C GLU A 112 18.71 7.89 9.55
N GLU A 113 17.71 7.88 10.44
CA GLU A 113 17.10 6.66 10.97
C GLU A 113 16.44 5.82 9.89
N LEU A 114 15.79 6.45 8.89
CA LEU A 114 15.24 5.77 7.73
C LEU A 114 16.34 5.09 6.89
N ASP A 115 17.42 5.80 6.62
CA ASP A 115 18.59 5.28 5.89
C ASP A 115 19.26 4.09 6.62
N LEU A 116 19.44 4.19 7.94
CA LEU A 116 20.01 3.13 8.77
C LEU A 116 19.10 1.91 8.86
N SER A 117 17.78 2.10 8.85
CA SER A 117 16.82 1.01 8.93
C SER A 117 16.59 0.29 7.59
N GLY A 118 17.28 0.71 6.51
CA GLY A 118 17.20 0.07 5.21
C GLY A 118 15.92 0.37 4.42
N VAL A 119 15.18 1.43 4.80
CA VAL A 119 14.03 1.91 4.04
C VAL A 119 14.50 2.40 2.67
N THR A 120 14.11 1.71 1.62
CA THR A 120 14.47 2.08 0.25
C THR A 120 13.45 3.02 -0.38
N THR A 121 12.19 2.86 0.00
CA THR A 121 11.06 3.69 -0.42
C THR A 121 10.12 3.94 0.77
N LEU A 122 9.27 4.95 0.68
CA LEU A 122 8.26 5.19 1.73
C LEU A 122 7.24 4.04 1.86
N ALA A 123 7.12 3.19 0.86
CA ALA A 123 6.29 1.98 0.92
C ALA A 123 6.76 0.99 2.01
N ASP A 124 8.04 1.05 2.42
CA ASP A 124 8.63 0.20 3.45
C ASP A 124 8.42 0.75 4.88
N LEU A 125 7.96 2.00 5.00
CA LEU A 125 7.77 2.67 6.30
C LEU A 125 6.82 1.92 7.25
N PRO A 126 5.70 1.33 6.80
CA PRO A 126 4.81 0.55 7.67
C PRO A 126 5.48 -0.62 8.38
N GLU A 127 6.57 -1.15 7.84
CA GLU A 127 7.36 -2.22 8.47
C GLU A 127 8.30 -1.72 9.60
N ARG A 128 8.39 -0.41 9.79
CA ARG A 128 9.25 0.25 10.78
C ARG A 128 8.48 0.96 11.88
N MET A 129 7.20 1.22 11.65
CA MET A 129 6.34 1.94 12.57
C MET A 129 5.08 1.11 12.84
N THR A 130 4.94 0.64 14.05
CA THR A 130 3.94 -0.37 14.46
C THR A 130 2.50 0.15 14.49
N GLN A 131 2.32 1.47 14.40
CA GLN A 131 1.00 2.12 14.30
C GLN A 131 0.34 1.90 12.94
N PHE A 132 1.14 1.58 11.92
CA PHE A 132 0.60 1.24 10.60
C PHE A 132 0.09 -0.20 10.58
N GLN A 133 -0.97 -0.37 9.81
CA GLN A 133 -1.47 -1.67 9.39
C GLN A 133 -1.21 -1.84 7.89
N PRO A 134 -1.36 -3.03 7.35
CA PRO A 134 -1.17 -3.26 5.91
C PRO A 134 -2.02 -2.30 5.08
N GLY A 135 -1.37 -1.34 4.45
CA GLY A 135 -1.96 -0.44 3.46
C GLY A 135 -1.74 -0.96 2.04
N ALA A 136 -2.06 -0.16 1.03
CA ALA A 136 -1.70 -0.49 -0.34
C ALA A 136 -0.19 -0.29 -0.58
N ASN A 137 0.46 -1.22 -1.27
CA ASN A 137 1.82 -1.12 -1.80
C ASN A 137 2.02 -2.13 -2.94
N ALA A 138 3.18 -2.17 -3.58
CA ALA A 138 3.45 -3.05 -4.71
C ALA A 138 3.31 -4.56 -4.40
N ARG A 139 3.40 -4.97 -3.13
CA ARG A 139 3.18 -6.36 -2.67
C ARG A 139 1.69 -6.65 -2.46
N ILE A 140 0.95 -5.68 -1.95
CA ILE A 140 -0.43 -5.84 -1.51
C ILE A 140 -1.42 -5.52 -2.63
N SER A 141 -1.13 -4.53 -3.46
CA SER A 141 -2.02 -4.06 -4.53
C SER A 141 -2.01 -4.95 -5.79
N ASN A 142 -1.47 -6.15 -5.70
CA ASN A 142 -1.51 -7.14 -6.78
C ASN A 142 -2.92 -7.72 -7.06
N PHE A 143 -3.91 -7.34 -6.26
CA PHE A 143 -5.34 -7.63 -6.48
C PHE A 143 -6.15 -6.40 -6.91
N ALA A 144 -5.61 -5.20 -6.79
CA ALA A 144 -6.36 -3.97 -7.01
C ALA A 144 -6.13 -3.49 -8.45
N TYR A 145 -7.13 -3.63 -9.29
CA TYR A 145 -7.09 -3.26 -10.70
C TYR A 145 -6.85 -1.76 -10.95
N ILE A 146 -7.41 -0.87 -10.17
CA ILE A 146 -7.28 0.58 -10.39
C ILE A 146 -6.11 1.18 -9.63
N GLY A 147 -5.72 0.64 -8.50
CA GLY A 147 -4.67 1.18 -7.64
C GLY A 147 -3.37 0.39 -7.63
N ALA A 148 -3.14 -0.48 -8.64
CA ALA A 148 -1.99 -1.35 -8.68
C ALA A 148 -0.66 -0.58 -8.57
N GLY A 149 0.25 -1.05 -7.73
CA GLY A 149 1.57 -0.46 -7.52
C GLY A 149 1.61 0.81 -6.66
N ALA A 150 0.46 1.45 -6.36
CA ALA A 150 0.42 2.60 -5.47
C ALA A 150 0.75 2.21 -4.02
N SER A 151 1.40 3.12 -3.29
CA SER A 151 1.65 2.95 -1.85
C SER A 151 0.86 3.98 -1.05
N ARG A 152 0.11 3.51 -0.06
CA ARG A 152 -0.75 4.34 0.79
C ARG A 152 -0.64 3.92 2.24
N PHE A 153 -0.65 4.87 3.15
CA PHE A 153 -0.55 4.60 4.58
C PHE A 153 -1.92 4.32 5.21
N ASP A 154 -1.96 3.33 6.06
CA ASP A 154 -3.12 2.99 6.88
C ASP A 154 -2.74 2.99 8.35
N LEU A 155 -3.17 4.00 9.09
CA LEU A 155 -2.99 4.08 10.52
C LEU A 155 -4.09 3.32 11.25
N ARG A 156 -3.68 2.42 12.15
CA ARG A 156 -4.57 1.68 13.06
C ARG A 156 -5.62 0.79 12.38
N GLY A 157 -5.44 0.48 11.08
CA GLY A 157 -6.38 -0.36 10.34
C GLY A 157 -7.72 0.31 10.03
N LEU A 158 -7.80 1.65 10.16
CA LEU A 158 -9.01 2.40 9.82
C LEU A 158 -9.14 2.68 8.31
N GLY A 159 -8.13 2.28 7.54
CA GLY A 159 -8.05 2.46 6.10
C GLY A 159 -7.33 3.74 5.69
N TYR A 160 -6.65 3.70 4.53
CA TYR A 160 -5.89 4.84 4.00
C TYR A 160 -6.75 6.08 3.73
N ARG A 161 -8.06 5.92 3.54
CA ARG A 161 -9.02 7.02 3.33
C ARG A 161 -9.27 7.84 4.60
N ARG A 162 -8.89 7.32 5.77
CA ARG A 162 -9.01 7.97 7.08
C ARG A 162 -7.65 8.35 7.68
N THR A 163 -6.57 8.19 6.89
CA THR A 163 -5.19 8.55 7.21
C THR A 163 -4.74 9.69 6.32
N LEU A 164 -4.58 10.88 6.85
CA LEU A 164 -4.14 12.02 6.06
C LEU A 164 -2.63 12.00 5.86
N THR A 165 -2.17 11.95 4.62
CA THR A 165 -0.75 12.07 4.28
C THR A 165 -0.46 13.45 3.71
N LEU A 166 0.55 14.13 4.24
CA LEU A 166 1.02 15.46 3.86
C LEU A 166 2.50 15.44 3.48
N VAL A 167 2.91 16.36 2.62
CA VAL A 167 4.32 16.62 2.31
C VAL A 167 4.60 18.09 2.56
N ASP A 168 5.52 18.41 3.49
CA ASP A 168 5.76 19.77 3.97
C ASP A 168 4.48 20.49 4.41
N ASN A 169 3.57 19.78 5.09
CA ASN A 169 2.22 20.23 5.45
C ASN A 169 1.31 20.60 4.25
N ASN A 170 1.65 20.16 3.02
CA ASN A 170 0.82 20.34 1.83
C ASN A 170 0.02 19.07 1.54
N ARG A 171 -1.22 19.24 1.10
CA ARG A 171 -2.01 18.15 0.51
C ARG A 171 -1.56 17.94 -0.95
N TYR A 172 -1.35 16.68 -1.33
CA TYR A 172 -1.16 16.28 -2.71
C TYR A 172 -2.50 15.92 -3.33
N ALA A 173 -2.59 16.01 -4.67
CA ALA A 173 -3.77 15.51 -5.39
C ALA A 173 -3.93 13.99 -5.15
N PRO A 174 -5.17 13.51 -4.98
CA PRO A 174 -5.43 12.09 -4.85
C PRO A 174 -4.89 11.30 -6.04
N PHE A 175 -4.46 10.06 -5.78
CA PHE A 175 -3.93 9.17 -6.81
C PHE A 175 -5.00 8.71 -7.80
N ASP A 176 -6.19 8.39 -7.28
CA ASP A 176 -7.36 7.94 -8.04
C ASP A 176 -8.67 8.46 -7.41
N THR A 177 -9.80 8.10 -7.99
CA THR A 177 -11.14 8.53 -7.53
C THR A 177 -11.51 8.02 -6.14
N THR A 178 -10.80 7.02 -5.61
CA THR A 178 -11.02 6.47 -4.25
C THR A 178 -10.31 7.26 -3.16
N GLY A 179 -9.49 8.24 -3.51
CA GLY A 179 -8.76 9.10 -2.58
C GLY A 179 -7.42 8.52 -2.11
N GLY A 180 -6.75 9.25 -1.21
CA GLY A 180 -5.40 8.95 -0.77
C GLY A 180 -4.34 9.37 -1.80
N ILE A 181 -3.11 9.55 -1.34
CA ILE A 181 -1.99 9.88 -2.22
C ILE A 181 -1.11 8.65 -2.44
N ASP A 182 -0.41 8.59 -3.56
CA ASP A 182 0.64 7.59 -3.76
C ASP A 182 1.96 8.10 -3.16
N THR A 183 2.42 7.48 -2.06
CA THR A 183 3.68 7.87 -1.40
C THR A 183 4.90 7.61 -2.26
N ASN A 184 4.79 6.83 -3.33
CA ASN A 184 5.85 6.64 -4.33
C ASN A 184 6.16 7.91 -5.12
N THR A 185 5.26 8.92 -5.11
CA THR A 185 5.50 10.22 -5.79
C THR A 185 6.46 11.13 -5.04
N ILE A 186 6.90 10.75 -3.83
CA ILE A 186 7.72 11.55 -2.93
C ILE A 186 9.17 11.10 -3.03
N PRO A 187 10.13 12.01 -3.31
CA PRO A 187 11.55 11.66 -3.41
C PRO A 187 12.09 11.27 -2.03
N SER A 188 12.42 9.99 -1.85
CA SER A 188 12.88 9.46 -0.57
C SER A 188 14.29 9.91 -0.19
N GLY A 189 15.13 10.26 -1.16
CA GLY A 189 16.52 10.70 -0.94
C GLY A 189 16.69 12.08 -0.30
N ILE A 190 15.61 12.85 -0.15
CA ILE A 190 15.62 14.18 0.49
C ILE A 190 14.63 14.28 1.66
N ILE A 191 14.19 13.16 2.20
CA ILE A 191 13.37 13.19 3.41
C ILE A 191 14.23 13.65 4.58
N GLU A 192 13.78 14.69 5.26
CA GLU A 192 14.37 15.17 6.50
C GLU A 192 13.86 14.37 7.68
N ARG A 193 12.54 14.15 7.73
CA ARG A 193 11.87 13.31 8.73
C ARG A 193 10.45 12.97 8.31
N VAL A 194 9.90 11.94 8.94
CA VAL A 194 8.49 11.57 8.87
C VAL A 194 7.90 11.68 10.27
N ASP A 195 6.87 12.50 10.41
CA ASP A 195 6.11 12.66 11.65
C ASP A 195 4.77 11.93 11.52
N VAL A 196 4.50 11.02 12.44
CA VAL A 196 3.23 10.32 12.54
C VAL A 196 2.50 10.78 13.79
N THR A 197 1.44 11.56 13.60
CA THR A 197 0.54 11.99 14.65
C THR A 197 -0.63 11.01 14.71
N THR A 198 -0.75 10.30 15.82
CA THR A 198 -1.82 9.31 16.01
C THR A 198 -2.97 9.88 16.84
N GLY A 199 -4.21 9.68 16.36
CA GLY A 199 -5.43 10.23 16.96
C GLY A 199 -6.01 11.37 16.17
N GLY A 200 -7.23 11.75 16.50
CA GLY A 200 -8.02 12.72 15.74
C GLY A 200 -7.35 14.07 15.56
N SER A 201 -7.22 14.49 14.35
CA SER A 201 -6.52 15.70 13.95
C SER A 201 -7.30 16.53 12.94
N SER A 202 -8.59 16.24 12.70
CA SER A 202 -9.40 16.96 11.73
C SER A 202 -9.66 18.43 12.11
N ALA A 203 -9.67 18.77 13.39
CA ALA A 203 -9.79 20.15 13.85
C ALA A 203 -8.59 21.01 13.42
N VAL A 204 -7.40 20.38 13.21
CA VAL A 204 -6.19 21.05 12.74
C VAL A 204 -6.06 20.97 11.22
N TYR A 205 -6.22 19.78 10.63
CA TYR A 205 -5.88 19.50 9.24
C TYR A 205 -7.08 19.29 8.30
N GLY A 206 -8.32 19.27 8.81
CA GLY A 206 -9.54 19.04 8.01
C GLY A 206 -9.83 17.56 7.78
N SER A 207 -10.53 17.25 6.69
CA SER A 207 -10.96 15.89 6.32
C SER A 207 -9.82 14.88 6.26
N ASP A 208 -10.16 13.59 6.45
CA ASP A 208 -9.31 12.42 6.28
C ASP A 208 -8.33 12.16 7.44
N ALA A 209 -8.28 13.05 8.45
CA ALA A 209 -7.40 12.95 9.61
C ALA A 209 -8.09 12.29 10.82
N ILE A 210 -8.89 11.24 10.61
CA ILE A 210 -9.57 10.46 11.67
C ILE A 210 -8.57 9.59 12.44
N ALA A 211 -7.84 8.74 11.72
CA ALA A 211 -6.82 7.85 12.30
C ALA A 211 -5.57 8.63 12.76
N GLY A 212 -5.29 9.73 12.05
CA GLY A 212 -4.14 10.56 12.29
C GLY A 212 -3.59 11.20 11.02
N VAL A 213 -2.40 11.74 11.14
CA VAL A 213 -1.68 12.45 10.06
C VAL A 213 -0.26 11.91 9.93
N VAL A 214 0.15 11.63 8.72
CA VAL A 214 1.54 11.34 8.35
C VAL A 214 2.08 12.53 7.57
N ASN A 215 2.98 13.31 8.16
CA ASN A 215 3.61 14.42 7.48
C ASN A 215 5.06 14.12 7.15
N ILE A 216 5.40 14.19 5.87
CA ILE A 216 6.72 13.93 5.33
C ILE A 216 7.38 15.29 5.09
N SER A 217 8.36 15.62 5.93
CA SER A 217 9.14 16.85 5.81
C SER A 217 10.33 16.60 4.89
N LEU A 218 10.49 17.47 3.89
CA LEU A 218 11.60 17.39 2.95
C LEU A 218 12.71 18.38 3.35
N ARG A 219 13.96 18.05 3.05
CA ARG A 219 15.10 18.94 3.20
C ARG A 219 14.86 20.22 2.38
N LYS A 220 15.05 21.37 2.98
CA LYS A 220 14.81 22.68 2.35
C LYS A 220 16.09 23.38 1.91
N ASP A 221 17.22 22.86 2.33
CA ASP A 221 18.55 23.42 2.05
C ASP A 221 19.55 22.27 1.86
N ILE A 222 20.15 22.23 0.70
CA ILE A 222 21.23 21.32 0.33
C ILE A 222 22.39 22.20 -0.12
N GLN A 223 23.61 21.89 0.29
CA GLN A 223 24.81 22.57 -0.17
C GLN A 223 25.75 21.58 -0.84
N GLY A 224 26.22 21.94 -2.04
CA GLY A 224 27.07 21.09 -2.82
C GLY A 224 26.29 20.04 -3.62
N PHE A 225 26.93 18.93 -3.89
CA PHE A 225 26.42 17.83 -4.69
C PHE A 225 26.44 16.55 -3.88
N GLU A 226 25.33 15.82 -3.88
CA GLU A 226 25.19 14.51 -3.26
C GLU A 226 24.72 13.49 -4.29
N ALA A 227 25.33 12.31 -4.30
CA ALA A 227 24.93 11.23 -5.19
C ALA A 227 24.89 9.92 -4.44
N SER A 228 23.89 9.06 -4.74
CA SER A 228 23.89 7.70 -4.22
C SER A 228 23.49 6.68 -5.28
N LEU A 229 24.02 5.48 -5.14
CA LEU A 229 23.66 4.32 -5.94
C LEU A 229 23.57 3.11 -5.04
N GLN A 230 22.47 2.39 -5.10
CA GLN A 230 22.30 1.11 -4.41
C GLN A 230 21.72 0.07 -5.35
N GLY A 231 21.94 -1.21 -5.02
CA GLY A 231 21.32 -2.33 -5.70
C GLY A 231 21.08 -3.48 -4.74
N GLY A 232 20.07 -4.28 -5.04
CA GLY A 232 19.68 -5.40 -4.20
C GLY A 232 19.06 -6.56 -4.97
N GLU A 233 18.96 -7.70 -4.29
CA GLU A 233 18.24 -8.88 -4.78
C GLU A 233 17.81 -9.75 -3.60
N SER A 234 16.81 -10.64 -3.83
CA SER A 234 16.42 -11.63 -2.83
C SER A 234 17.38 -12.84 -2.82
N ALA A 235 17.30 -13.66 -1.76
CA ALA A 235 18.03 -14.93 -1.66
C ALA A 235 17.54 -15.99 -2.66
N TYR A 236 16.45 -15.72 -3.40
CA TYR A 236 15.88 -16.60 -4.42
C TYR A 236 16.29 -16.20 -5.84
N ASP A 237 17.29 -15.31 -6.00
CA ASP A 237 17.79 -14.78 -7.29
C ASP A 237 16.70 -13.98 -8.08
N ASP A 238 15.70 -13.46 -7.38
CA ASP A 238 14.62 -12.59 -7.90
C ASP A 238 14.58 -11.25 -7.15
N ASN A 239 13.56 -10.40 -7.41
CA ASN A 239 13.42 -9.06 -6.80
C ASN A 239 14.69 -8.20 -6.98
N ARG A 240 15.28 -8.23 -8.17
CA ARG A 240 16.42 -7.35 -8.46
C ARG A 240 15.92 -5.92 -8.51
N ASN A 241 16.63 -5.07 -7.79
CA ASN A 241 16.26 -3.67 -7.74
C ASN A 241 17.52 -2.79 -7.73
N TRP A 242 17.34 -1.56 -8.16
CA TRP A 242 18.35 -0.52 -7.99
C TRP A 242 17.71 0.83 -7.74
N LYS A 243 18.43 1.73 -7.08
CA LYS A 243 18.05 3.12 -6.83
C LYS A 243 19.25 4.03 -7.03
N ALA A 244 19.04 5.12 -7.74
CA ALA A 244 20.02 6.19 -7.90
C ALA A 244 19.41 7.52 -7.48
N THR A 245 20.17 8.35 -6.74
CA THR A 245 19.77 9.71 -6.38
C THR A 245 20.86 10.69 -6.75
N LEU A 246 20.48 11.88 -7.23
CA LEU A 246 21.37 13.01 -7.45
C LEU A 246 20.72 14.25 -6.86
N ASN A 247 21.40 14.90 -5.93
CA ASN A 247 20.93 16.12 -5.27
C ASN A 247 21.98 17.22 -5.45
N PHE A 248 21.53 18.40 -5.72
CA PHE A 248 22.37 19.60 -5.81
C PHE A 248 21.71 20.76 -5.12
N GLY A 249 22.47 21.56 -4.42
CA GLY A 249 21.97 22.78 -3.82
C GLY A 249 23.05 23.85 -3.67
N THR A 250 22.63 25.10 -3.64
CA THR A 250 23.50 26.26 -3.50
C THR A 250 22.80 27.40 -2.83
N ARG A 251 23.56 28.22 -2.11
CA ARG A 251 23.13 29.51 -1.60
C ARG A 251 23.68 30.62 -2.47
N PHE A 252 22.99 31.73 -2.57
CA PHE A 252 23.36 32.89 -3.38
C PHE A 252 22.84 34.21 -2.75
N ALA A 253 23.28 35.35 -3.25
CA ALA A 253 22.89 36.69 -2.79
C ALA A 253 23.11 36.87 -1.28
N ASP A 254 24.32 36.58 -0.80
CA ASP A 254 24.72 36.67 0.63
C ASP A 254 23.81 35.80 1.52
N ASP A 255 23.65 34.53 1.17
CA ASP A 255 22.85 33.52 1.84
C ASP A 255 21.33 33.75 1.89
N ARG A 256 20.84 34.83 1.26
CA ARG A 256 19.41 35.14 1.20
C ARG A 256 18.67 34.27 0.21
N GLY A 257 19.32 33.77 -0.83
CA GLY A 257 18.75 32.85 -1.81
C GLY A 257 19.22 31.44 -1.58
N ARG A 258 18.31 30.46 -1.67
CA ARG A 258 18.61 29.02 -1.61
C ARG A 258 17.93 28.34 -2.79
N PHE A 259 18.69 27.56 -3.52
CA PHE A 259 18.19 26.75 -4.62
C PHE A 259 18.62 25.31 -4.40
N MET A 260 17.71 24.38 -4.63
CA MET A 260 18.00 22.95 -4.65
C MET A 260 17.22 22.21 -5.72
N VAL A 261 17.81 21.15 -6.21
CA VAL A 261 17.18 20.13 -7.05
C VAL A 261 17.57 18.76 -6.56
N ALA A 262 16.61 17.85 -6.54
CA ALA A 262 16.80 16.44 -6.17
C ALA A 262 16.15 15.56 -7.23
N THR A 263 16.84 14.50 -7.61
CA THR A 263 16.34 13.52 -8.56
C THR A 263 16.51 12.11 -8.00
N GLU A 264 15.56 11.26 -8.26
CA GLU A 264 15.59 9.86 -7.86
C GLU A 264 15.07 9.00 -9.02
N ALA A 265 15.76 7.89 -9.29
CA ALA A 265 15.31 6.86 -10.21
C ALA A 265 15.42 5.50 -9.53
N THR A 266 14.37 4.68 -9.64
CA THR A 266 14.33 3.32 -9.10
C THR A 266 13.76 2.35 -10.12
N ASP A 267 14.23 1.12 -10.06
CA ASP A 267 13.74 0.00 -10.85
C ASP A 267 13.70 -1.25 -10.00
N ASN A 268 12.59 -1.99 -10.06
CA ASN A 268 12.39 -3.26 -9.39
C ASN A 268 11.75 -4.23 -10.36
N ASP A 269 12.41 -5.37 -10.62
CA ASP A 269 11.96 -6.39 -11.59
C ASP A 269 10.66 -7.09 -11.15
N GLY A 270 10.23 -6.93 -9.87
CA GLY A 270 9.10 -7.64 -9.29
C GLY A 270 9.38 -9.13 -9.03
N ILE A 271 8.34 -9.83 -8.59
CA ILE A 271 8.38 -11.29 -8.36
C ILE A 271 7.11 -11.89 -8.97
N PHE A 272 7.29 -12.62 -10.06
CA PHE A 272 6.20 -13.31 -10.76
C PHE A 272 6.23 -14.80 -10.38
N GLY A 273 5.22 -15.22 -9.60
CA GLY A 273 5.19 -16.54 -8.99
C GLY A 273 5.96 -16.65 -7.69
N SER A 274 5.78 -17.75 -6.99
CA SER A 274 6.39 -17.98 -5.66
C SER A 274 7.81 -18.56 -5.70
N ASN A 275 8.25 -19.02 -6.83
CA ASN A 275 9.58 -19.51 -7.24
C ASN A 275 10.51 -20.01 -6.11
N GLY A 276 10.41 -21.29 -5.72
CA GLY A 276 11.33 -21.91 -4.78
C GLY A 276 11.12 -21.51 -3.31
N ARG A 277 10.04 -20.81 -3.00
CA ARG A 277 9.65 -20.47 -1.62
C ARG A 277 8.95 -21.66 -0.98
N ARG A 278 9.59 -22.28 0.02
CA ARG A 278 9.16 -23.54 0.66
C ARG A 278 7.77 -23.49 1.26
N TRP A 279 7.35 -22.31 1.75
CA TRP A 279 6.04 -22.12 2.35
C TRP A 279 4.90 -22.25 1.33
N ASP A 280 5.15 -21.95 0.04
CA ASP A 280 4.19 -22.11 -1.05
C ASP A 280 4.32 -23.45 -1.77
N GLU A 281 5.54 -23.96 -1.98
CA GLU A 281 5.77 -25.26 -2.64
C GLU A 281 5.06 -26.43 -1.96
N ALA A 282 4.83 -26.33 -0.66
CA ALA A 282 4.13 -27.36 0.10
C ALA A 282 2.64 -27.46 -0.25
N GLY A 283 2.05 -26.46 -0.92
CA GLY A 283 0.65 -26.41 -1.31
C GLY A 283 -0.28 -26.61 -0.10
N TRP A 284 -0.11 -25.78 0.94
CA TRP A 284 -0.93 -25.88 2.14
C TRP A 284 -2.38 -25.41 1.86
N GLY A 285 -3.34 -26.14 2.44
CA GLY A 285 -4.76 -25.83 2.40
C GLY A 285 -5.50 -26.42 3.59
N LEU A 286 -6.77 -26.08 3.74
CA LEU A 286 -7.64 -26.56 4.82
C LEU A 286 -8.88 -27.25 4.23
N PRO A 287 -8.70 -28.40 3.53
CA PRO A 287 -9.81 -29.18 3.01
C PRO A 287 -10.65 -29.79 4.14
N THR A 288 -11.89 -30.17 3.85
CA THR A 288 -12.66 -31.02 4.75
C THR A 288 -11.96 -32.37 4.91
N ARG A 289 -12.23 -33.10 6.01
CA ARG A 289 -11.68 -34.44 6.23
C ARG A 289 -12.03 -35.42 5.08
N GLU A 290 -13.19 -35.23 4.45
CA GLU A 290 -13.64 -36.00 3.31
C GLU A 290 -12.82 -35.67 2.07
N GLN A 291 -12.60 -34.40 1.75
CA GLN A 291 -11.74 -33.93 0.67
C GLN A 291 -10.28 -34.39 0.86
N ALA A 292 -9.80 -34.40 2.10
CA ALA A 292 -8.46 -34.90 2.43
C ALA A 292 -8.33 -36.42 2.45
N GLY A 293 -9.45 -37.16 2.40
CA GLY A 293 -9.46 -38.64 2.45
C GLY A 293 -8.94 -39.19 3.78
N VAL A 294 -9.11 -38.48 4.90
CA VAL A 294 -8.58 -38.85 6.21
C VAL A 294 -9.69 -39.06 7.24
N SER A 295 -9.43 -39.95 8.20
CA SER A 295 -10.28 -40.07 9.40
C SER A 295 -9.79 -39.09 10.45
N SER A 296 -10.60 -38.07 10.74
CA SER A 296 -10.27 -37.01 11.70
C SER A 296 -11.49 -36.72 12.58
N PRO A 297 -11.31 -36.37 13.85
CA PRO A 297 -12.38 -35.82 14.68
C PRO A 297 -12.77 -34.40 14.26
N TYR A 298 -11.95 -33.73 13.46
CA TYR A 298 -12.18 -32.41 12.93
C TYR A 298 -12.83 -32.48 11.55
N ASP A 299 -13.67 -31.49 11.23
CA ASP A 299 -14.33 -31.41 9.93
C ASP A 299 -13.38 -30.86 8.86
N TYR A 300 -12.43 -29.99 9.26
CA TYR A 300 -11.39 -29.42 8.42
C TYR A 300 -10.00 -29.81 8.94
N VAL A 301 -9.10 -30.17 8.04
CA VAL A 301 -7.77 -30.68 8.39
C VAL A 301 -6.67 -29.99 7.59
N LEU A 302 -5.65 -29.49 8.30
CA LEU A 302 -4.49 -28.87 7.66
C LEU A 302 -3.74 -29.89 6.81
N SER A 303 -3.69 -29.67 5.52
CA SER A 303 -3.14 -30.62 4.55
C SER A 303 -2.11 -29.96 3.64
N ARG A 304 -1.17 -30.78 3.15
CA ARG A 304 -0.22 -30.41 2.08
C ARG A 304 -0.71 -30.91 0.74
N ASN A 305 -0.12 -30.35 -0.33
CA ASN A 305 -0.44 -30.76 -1.71
C ASN A 305 -1.92 -30.59 -2.04
N VAL A 306 -2.53 -29.53 -1.47
CA VAL A 306 -3.91 -29.14 -1.78
C VAL A 306 -3.92 -28.46 -3.15
N ARG A 307 -4.87 -28.81 -4.00
CA ARG A 307 -4.99 -28.39 -5.39
C ARG A 307 -6.44 -28.10 -5.75
N GLY A 308 -6.65 -27.36 -6.84
CA GLY A 308 -7.97 -27.23 -7.46
C GLY A 308 -8.43 -28.59 -8.02
N ALA A 309 -9.55 -29.09 -7.53
CA ALA A 309 -9.99 -30.46 -7.83
C ALA A 309 -10.43 -30.68 -9.28
N ASN A 310 -10.97 -29.62 -9.91
CA ASN A 310 -11.65 -29.75 -11.20
C ASN A 310 -10.93 -29.00 -12.34
N PHE A 311 -9.68 -28.57 -12.14
CA PHE A 311 -8.97 -27.75 -13.11
C PHE A 311 -7.77 -28.47 -13.69
N ALA A 312 -7.75 -28.62 -15.01
CA ALA A 312 -6.63 -29.17 -15.75
C ALA A 312 -6.13 -28.23 -16.83
N TYR A 313 -4.83 -28.17 -17.06
CA TYR A 313 -4.23 -27.35 -18.12
C TYR A 313 -4.63 -27.82 -19.52
N GLY A 314 -4.90 -29.11 -19.69
CA GLY A 314 -5.33 -29.68 -20.94
C GLY A 314 -6.85 -29.69 -21.20
N GLY A 315 -7.63 -29.24 -20.22
CA GLY A 315 -9.09 -29.38 -20.21
C GLY A 315 -9.56 -30.63 -19.52
N LEU A 316 -10.70 -30.57 -18.84
CA LEU A 316 -11.35 -31.69 -18.14
C LEU A 316 -12.79 -31.76 -18.57
N ILE A 317 -13.22 -32.91 -19.08
CA ILE A 317 -14.64 -33.19 -19.39
C ILE A 317 -15.38 -33.39 -18.07
N TYR A 318 -16.41 -32.57 -17.84
CA TYR A 318 -17.12 -32.47 -16.57
C TYR A 318 -18.52 -33.09 -16.58
N THR A 319 -19.04 -33.46 -17.76
CA THR A 319 -20.34 -34.15 -17.90
C THR A 319 -20.30 -35.20 -19.01
N GLY A 320 -21.31 -36.07 -19.05
CA GLY A 320 -21.54 -37.03 -20.13
C GLY A 320 -20.71 -38.32 -20.02
N VAL A 321 -20.78 -39.16 -21.07
CA VAL A 321 -20.16 -40.48 -21.12
C VAL A 321 -18.64 -40.44 -21.00
N ASN A 322 -18.01 -39.34 -21.35
CA ASN A 322 -16.58 -39.13 -21.29
C ASN A 322 -16.14 -38.37 -20.00
N PHE A 323 -17.00 -38.25 -19.00
CA PHE A 323 -16.72 -37.63 -17.73
C PHE A 323 -15.39 -38.12 -17.13
N GLY A 324 -14.59 -37.17 -16.59
CA GLY A 324 -13.31 -37.48 -15.97
C GLY A 324 -12.15 -37.69 -16.96
N THR A 325 -12.32 -37.29 -18.24
CA THR A 325 -11.25 -37.34 -19.23
C THR A 325 -10.56 -35.95 -19.30
N THR A 326 -9.23 -35.96 -19.25
CA THR A 326 -8.36 -34.79 -19.51
C THR A 326 -7.50 -35.08 -20.75
N PHE A 327 -6.70 -34.07 -21.17
CA PHE A 327 -5.93 -34.19 -22.41
C PHE A 327 -4.46 -33.82 -22.18
N GLU A 328 -3.56 -34.70 -22.58
CA GLU A 328 -2.15 -34.39 -22.73
C GLU A 328 -1.89 -33.45 -23.93
N PRO A 329 -0.70 -32.81 -24.01
CA PRO A 329 -0.32 -32.05 -25.19
C PRO A 329 -0.54 -32.85 -26.49
N GLY A 330 -1.16 -32.18 -27.50
CA GLY A 330 -1.56 -32.83 -28.73
C GLY A 330 -2.97 -33.47 -28.71
N GLY A 331 -3.75 -33.23 -27.65
CA GLY A 331 -5.16 -33.64 -27.58
C GLY A 331 -5.35 -35.12 -27.29
N ILE A 332 -4.38 -35.81 -26.72
CA ILE A 332 -4.46 -37.25 -26.37
C ILE A 332 -5.32 -37.39 -25.11
N PRO A 333 -6.49 -38.07 -25.17
CA PRO A 333 -7.35 -38.24 -24.01
C PRO A 333 -6.75 -39.23 -23.00
N VAL A 334 -6.74 -38.86 -21.74
CA VAL A 334 -6.28 -39.69 -20.60
C VAL A 334 -7.26 -39.54 -19.44
N PRO A 335 -7.36 -40.54 -18.54
CA PRO A 335 -8.12 -40.38 -17.31
C PRO A 335 -7.52 -39.29 -16.44
N PHE A 336 -8.36 -38.44 -15.88
CA PHE A 336 -7.96 -37.42 -14.89
C PHE A 336 -7.97 -38.01 -13.48
N ASP A 337 -6.89 -37.87 -12.73
CA ASP A 337 -6.86 -38.20 -11.29
C ASP A 337 -7.44 -37.07 -10.47
N PRO A 338 -8.65 -37.18 -9.91
CA PRO A 338 -9.27 -36.12 -9.12
C PRO A 338 -8.69 -35.96 -7.71
N GLY A 339 -7.67 -36.75 -7.35
CA GLY A 339 -7.12 -36.76 -5.99
C GLY A 339 -8.07 -37.41 -4.97
N THR A 340 -7.84 -37.08 -3.70
CA THR A 340 -8.58 -37.72 -2.57
C THR A 340 -10.05 -37.36 -2.50
N ALA A 341 -10.42 -36.14 -2.95
CA ALA A 341 -11.83 -35.70 -2.94
C ALA A 341 -12.70 -36.37 -3.98
N GLY A 342 -12.11 -37.02 -4.99
CA GLY A 342 -12.85 -37.50 -6.15
C GLY A 342 -13.50 -36.37 -6.93
N PHE A 343 -14.47 -36.67 -7.79
CA PHE A 343 -15.23 -35.70 -8.59
C PHE A 343 -16.44 -35.11 -7.84
N ILE A 344 -16.47 -35.17 -6.51
CA ILE A 344 -17.60 -34.70 -5.74
C ILE A 344 -17.52 -33.18 -5.66
N GLY A 345 -18.15 -32.44 -6.56
CA GLY A 345 -18.52 -31.00 -6.44
C GLY A 345 -17.66 -30.07 -5.60
N SER A 346 -16.42 -30.47 -5.30
CA SER A 346 -15.50 -29.79 -4.40
C SER A 346 -14.53 -28.93 -5.22
N PRO A 347 -14.30 -27.68 -4.81
CA PRO A 347 -13.30 -26.84 -5.47
C PRO A 347 -11.86 -27.29 -5.21
N ILE A 348 -11.59 -28.03 -4.12
CA ILE A 348 -10.24 -28.44 -3.70
C ILE A 348 -10.14 -29.94 -3.39
N THR A 349 -8.94 -30.49 -3.57
CA THR A 349 -8.57 -31.90 -3.31
C THR A 349 -7.15 -31.96 -2.75
N VAL A 350 -6.76 -33.13 -2.22
CA VAL A 350 -5.36 -33.41 -1.89
C VAL A 350 -4.79 -34.36 -2.92
N GLY A 351 -3.70 -33.96 -3.58
CA GLY A 351 -3.09 -34.71 -4.67
C GLY A 351 -3.89 -34.66 -5.97
N GLY A 352 -3.60 -35.62 -6.85
CA GLY A 352 -4.21 -35.73 -8.18
C GLY A 352 -3.58 -34.80 -9.23
N ASP A 353 -4.26 -34.71 -10.39
CA ASP A 353 -3.81 -33.96 -11.57
C ASP A 353 -4.27 -32.48 -11.55
N GLY A 354 -5.02 -32.09 -10.54
CA GLY A 354 -5.51 -30.72 -10.35
C GLY A 354 -4.42 -29.68 -10.25
N THR A 355 -4.73 -28.44 -10.59
CA THR A 355 -3.73 -27.37 -10.67
C THR A 355 -3.50 -26.68 -9.34
N ASN A 356 -2.26 -26.22 -9.11
CA ASN A 356 -1.92 -25.30 -8.02
C ASN A 356 -1.75 -23.89 -8.59
N TYR A 357 -2.77 -23.04 -8.41
CA TYR A 357 -2.75 -21.65 -8.88
C TYR A 357 -1.87 -20.72 -8.04
N GLN A 358 -1.63 -21.08 -6.78
CA GLN A 358 -0.92 -20.22 -5.83
C GLN A 358 0.45 -19.83 -6.36
N SER A 359 1.19 -20.80 -6.92
CA SER A 359 2.55 -20.60 -7.43
C SER A 359 2.66 -19.70 -8.66
N LEU A 360 1.55 -19.40 -9.32
CA LEU A 360 1.52 -18.58 -10.55
C LEU A 360 1.24 -17.08 -10.28
N ARG A 361 0.86 -16.72 -9.07
CA ARG A 361 0.47 -15.33 -8.76
C ARG A 361 1.68 -14.43 -8.58
N THR A 362 1.52 -13.16 -8.96
CA THR A 362 2.51 -12.12 -8.70
C THR A 362 2.60 -11.86 -7.19
N LEU A 363 3.80 -12.00 -6.60
CA LEU A 363 4.09 -11.67 -5.21
C LEU A 363 4.44 -10.19 -5.04
N LEU A 364 5.14 -9.63 -6.03
CA LEU A 364 5.57 -8.23 -6.03
C LEU A 364 5.47 -7.68 -7.45
N ILE A 365 4.79 -6.55 -7.58
CA ILE A 365 4.64 -5.88 -8.88
C ILE A 365 5.98 -5.27 -9.30
N ALA A 366 6.35 -5.46 -10.58
CA ALA A 366 7.49 -4.75 -11.17
C ALA A 366 7.19 -3.26 -11.27
N THR A 367 8.13 -2.43 -10.80
CA THR A 367 7.94 -0.97 -10.75
C THR A 367 9.17 -0.22 -11.24
N GLN A 368 8.95 0.82 -12.05
CA GLN A 368 9.99 1.78 -12.45
C GLN A 368 9.52 3.17 -12.05
N ARG A 369 10.38 3.96 -11.41
CA ARG A 369 10.00 5.28 -10.93
C ARG A 369 11.09 6.30 -11.18
N GLU A 370 10.68 7.51 -11.58
CA GLU A 370 11.51 8.68 -11.72
C GLU A 370 10.86 9.84 -10.97
N THR A 371 11.64 10.57 -10.18
CA THR A 371 11.15 11.72 -9.41
C THR A 371 12.13 12.88 -9.53
N VAL A 372 11.59 14.08 -9.70
CA VAL A 372 12.36 15.33 -9.69
C VAL A 372 11.66 16.30 -8.76
N TYR A 373 12.39 16.82 -7.78
CA TYR A 373 11.94 17.88 -6.89
C TYR A 373 12.87 19.07 -6.98
N SER A 374 12.34 20.29 -6.99
CA SER A 374 13.15 21.49 -6.92
C SER A 374 12.51 22.52 -5.99
N ARG A 375 13.35 23.32 -5.31
CA ARG A 375 12.90 24.42 -4.46
C ARG A 375 13.82 25.62 -4.63
N LEU A 376 13.21 26.78 -4.82
CA LEU A 376 13.84 28.07 -4.78
C LEU A 376 13.22 28.88 -3.65
N SER A 377 14.01 29.38 -2.70
CA SER A 377 13.55 30.27 -1.65
C SER A 377 14.43 31.50 -1.59
N PHE A 378 13.84 32.65 -1.20
CA PHE A 378 14.53 33.93 -1.11
C PHE A 378 14.03 34.76 0.08
N ASP A 379 14.96 35.17 0.92
CA ASP A 379 14.69 36.05 2.03
C ASP A 379 14.72 37.53 1.52
N PHE A 380 13.54 38.08 1.24
CA PHE A 380 13.41 39.46 0.78
C PHE A 380 13.84 40.43 1.86
N THR A 381 13.54 40.11 3.12
CA THR A 381 13.97 40.76 4.33
C THR A 381 14.16 39.75 5.44
N ASP A 382 14.72 40.10 6.58
CA ASP A 382 14.83 39.23 7.77
C ASP A 382 13.47 38.74 8.30
N ARG A 383 12.36 39.29 7.79
CA ARG A 383 11.00 39.02 8.22
C ARG A 383 10.08 38.49 7.10
N LEU A 384 10.57 38.42 5.87
CA LEU A 384 9.76 37.98 4.73
C LEU A 384 10.57 37.07 3.83
N THR A 385 10.14 35.80 3.75
CA THR A 385 10.67 34.77 2.86
C THR A 385 9.60 34.39 1.84
N GLY A 386 10.00 34.25 0.58
CA GLY A 386 9.16 33.66 -0.45
C GLY A 386 9.81 32.40 -1.01
N TYR A 387 9.00 31.46 -1.45
CA TYR A 387 9.50 30.26 -2.10
C TYR A 387 8.58 29.76 -3.21
N VAL A 388 9.19 29.02 -4.13
CA VAL A 388 8.50 28.19 -5.12
C VAL A 388 9.13 26.80 -5.11
N ALA A 389 8.30 25.78 -5.04
CA ALA A 389 8.73 24.39 -5.12
C ALA A 389 7.96 23.66 -6.24
N GLY A 390 8.62 22.75 -6.93
CA GLY A 390 8.03 21.91 -7.96
C GLY A 390 8.36 20.44 -7.72
N ASN A 391 7.39 19.56 -7.89
CA ASN A 391 7.55 18.11 -7.88
C ASN A 391 7.02 17.52 -9.17
N TYR A 392 7.80 16.63 -9.78
CA TYR A 392 7.40 15.76 -10.87
C TYR A 392 7.76 14.33 -10.51
N SER A 393 6.82 13.41 -10.63
CA SER A 393 7.06 11.97 -10.46
C SER A 393 6.34 11.18 -11.54
N ALA A 394 6.99 10.14 -12.04
CA ALA A 394 6.39 9.15 -12.92
C ALA A 394 6.70 7.76 -12.40
N SER A 395 5.69 6.91 -12.33
CA SER A 395 5.82 5.51 -11.93
C SER A 395 5.18 4.63 -12.99
N LYS A 396 5.89 3.57 -13.40
CA LYS A 396 5.37 2.56 -14.32
C LYS A 396 5.30 1.23 -13.59
N ILE A 397 4.22 0.51 -13.85
CA ILE A 397 4.01 -0.84 -13.33
C ILE A 397 3.80 -1.84 -14.45
N ASN A 398 4.16 -3.10 -14.18
CA ASN A 398 3.80 -4.24 -15.01
C ASN A 398 3.32 -5.36 -14.09
N LEU A 399 2.04 -5.68 -14.19
CA LEU A 399 1.37 -6.68 -13.37
C LEU A 399 0.71 -7.73 -14.26
N PRO A 400 1.36 -8.87 -14.52
CA PRO A 400 0.69 -10.03 -15.08
C PRO A 400 -0.10 -10.73 -13.96
N PHE A 401 -1.36 -11.07 -14.24
CA PHE A 401 -2.20 -11.84 -13.33
C PHE A 401 -2.04 -13.36 -13.52
N ASN A 402 -1.13 -13.80 -14.31
CA ASN A 402 -0.69 -15.16 -14.55
C ASN A 402 -1.75 -16.26 -14.70
N PHE A 403 -3.02 -15.92 -14.77
CA PHE A 403 -4.07 -16.88 -15.07
C PHE A 403 -5.25 -16.28 -15.83
N THR A 404 -5.66 -17.00 -16.84
CA THR A 404 -7.00 -16.99 -17.39
C THR A 404 -7.62 -18.32 -16.97
N SER A 405 -8.18 -18.36 -15.76
CA SER A 405 -8.62 -19.64 -15.16
C SER A 405 -9.76 -20.28 -15.91
N ASP A 406 -10.64 -19.46 -16.45
CA ASP A 406 -11.71 -19.86 -17.34
C ASP A 406 -12.14 -18.65 -18.17
N PHE A 407 -12.95 -18.89 -19.19
CA PHE A 407 -13.46 -17.85 -20.07
C PHE A 407 -14.54 -16.97 -19.44
N PHE A 408 -14.91 -17.15 -18.17
CA PHE A 408 -16.08 -16.53 -17.57
C PHE A 408 -15.88 -15.98 -16.14
N GLY A 409 -14.64 -15.75 -15.75
CA GLY A 409 -14.36 -15.10 -14.44
C GLY A 409 -14.67 -15.95 -13.21
N GLY A 410 -14.72 -17.26 -13.35
CA GLY A 410 -14.83 -18.20 -12.25
C GLY A 410 -15.74 -19.41 -12.51
N PHE A 411 -15.13 -20.56 -12.69
CA PHE A 411 -15.76 -21.88 -12.54
C PHE A 411 -16.88 -22.26 -13.53
N THR A 412 -17.07 -21.55 -14.64
CA THR A 412 -18.10 -21.89 -15.63
C THR A 412 -17.56 -22.89 -16.65
N ALA A 413 -18.22 -24.02 -16.76
CA ALA A 413 -17.90 -25.01 -17.78
C ALA A 413 -18.36 -24.56 -19.17
N ILE A 414 -17.52 -24.83 -20.19
CA ILE A 414 -17.79 -24.54 -21.59
C ILE A 414 -18.52 -25.68 -22.20
N GLU A 415 -19.62 -25.44 -22.95
CA GLU A 415 -20.33 -26.47 -23.69
C GLU A 415 -19.64 -26.77 -25.03
N ILE A 416 -19.24 -28.02 -25.22
CA ILE A 416 -18.61 -28.53 -26.44
C ILE A 416 -19.57 -29.49 -27.15
N GLN A 417 -19.83 -29.25 -28.44
CA GLN A 417 -20.70 -30.06 -29.27
C GLN A 417 -20.00 -31.35 -29.73
N ALA A 418 -20.78 -32.45 -29.90
CA ALA A 418 -20.25 -33.76 -30.29
C ALA A 418 -19.62 -33.78 -31.68
N ASP A 419 -19.97 -32.81 -32.55
CA ASP A 419 -19.41 -32.67 -33.89
C ASP A 419 -18.21 -31.71 -33.94
N ASN A 420 -17.69 -31.29 -32.78
CA ASN A 420 -16.53 -30.40 -32.71
C ASN A 420 -15.35 -30.98 -33.49
N ALA A 421 -14.74 -30.17 -34.38
CA ALA A 421 -13.70 -30.64 -35.30
C ALA A 421 -12.44 -31.19 -34.62
N PHE A 422 -12.15 -30.74 -33.40
CA PHE A 422 -10.95 -31.11 -32.65
C PHE A 422 -11.19 -32.24 -31.64
N LEU A 423 -12.44 -32.69 -31.47
CA LEU A 423 -12.77 -33.77 -30.55
C LEU A 423 -12.17 -35.09 -31.06
N PRO A 424 -11.38 -35.81 -30.25
CA PRO A 424 -10.83 -37.11 -30.62
C PRO A 424 -11.93 -38.14 -31.04
N ASP A 425 -11.66 -38.93 -32.09
CA ASP A 425 -12.64 -39.88 -32.66
C ASP A 425 -13.14 -40.89 -31.65
N SER A 426 -12.29 -41.32 -30.69
CA SER A 426 -12.67 -42.23 -29.61
C SER A 426 -13.77 -41.65 -28.73
N LEU A 427 -13.66 -40.42 -28.35
CA LEU A 427 -14.63 -39.70 -27.50
C LEU A 427 -15.91 -39.37 -28.29
N ARG A 428 -15.77 -38.95 -29.54
CA ARG A 428 -16.88 -38.73 -30.46
C ARG A 428 -17.73 -40.02 -30.64
N SER A 429 -17.07 -41.17 -30.84
CA SER A 429 -17.73 -42.46 -31.00
C SER A 429 -18.48 -42.91 -29.73
N ALA A 430 -17.90 -42.65 -28.56
CA ALA A 430 -18.55 -42.91 -27.28
C ALA A 430 -19.83 -42.05 -27.11
N MET A 431 -19.77 -40.77 -27.42
CA MET A 431 -20.93 -39.86 -27.38
C MET A 431 -22.03 -40.29 -28.35
N GLN A 432 -21.67 -40.64 -29.59
CA GLN A 432 -22.62 -41.13 -30.58
C GLN A 432 -23.33 -42.42 -30.10
N THR A 433 -22.60 -43.33 -29.46
CA THR A 433 -23.15 -44.55 -28.89
C THR A 433 -24.09 -44.27 -27.72
N ALA A 434 -23.76 -43.24 -26.90
CA ALA A 434 -24.58 -42.81 -25.78
C ALA A 434 -25.75 -41.88 -26.17
N GLY A 435 -25.76 -41.39 -27.42
CA GLY A 435 -26.78 -40.42 -27.89
C GLY A 435 -26.62 -39.03 -27.35
N GLU A 436 -25.41 -38.65 -26.93
CA GLU A 436 -25.10 -37.36 -26.39
C GLU A 436 -24.73 -36.34 -27.49
N SER A 437 -25.28 -35.14 -27.44
CA SER A 437 -25.04 -34.06 -28.43
C SER A 437 -23.94 -33.09 -27.98
N SER A 438 -23.66 -32.99 -26.67
CA SER A 438 -22.69 -32.05 -26.09
C SER A 438 -22.18 -32.56 -24.73
N PHE A 439 -21.13 -31.95 -24.21
CA PHE A 439 -20.63 -32.10 -22.85
C PHE A 439 -20.10 -30.77 -22.33
N LEU A 440 -19.98 -30.62 -21.01
CA LEU A 440 -19.32 -29.51 -20.37
C LEU A 440 -17.85 -29.80 -20.12
N MET A 441 -16.98 -28.84 -20.40
CA MET A 441 -15.54 -28.92 -20.17
C MET A 441 -15.04 -27.71 -19.35
N ILE A 442 -14.15 -27.95 -18.41
CA ILE A 442 -13.44 -26.94 -17.66
C ILE A 442 -11.97 -26.97 -18.10
N ARG A 443 -11.36 -25.80 -18.29
CA ARG A 443 -9.95 -25.71 -18.70
C ARG A 443 -9.24 -24.54 -18.03
N ASN A 444 -8.01 -24.78 -17.56
CA ASN A 444 -7.10 -23.74 -17.11
C ASN A 444 -6.21 -23.30 -18.28
N ASN A 445 -6.37 -22.06 -18.70
CA ASN A 445 -5.82 -21.53 -19.95
C ASN A 445 -4.44 -20.87 -19.78
N ILE A 446 -3.47 -21.52 -19.13
CA ILE A 446 -2.12 -20.96 -18.92
C ILE A 446 -1.30 -20.76 -20.20
N ASP A 447 -1.74 -21.36 -21.30
CA ASP A 447 -1.16 -21.25 -22.64
C ASP A 447 -1.81 -20.17 -23.50
N MET A 448 -2.69 -19.37 -22.93
CA MET A 448 -3.29 -18.19 -23.53
C MET A 448 -2.70 -16.90 -22.90
N PRO A 449 -2.86 -15.73 -23.53
CA PRO A 449 -2.43 -14.48 -22.95
C PRO A 449 -3.02 -14.29 -21.54
N PRO A 450 -2.17 -14.08 -20.51
CA PRO A 450 -2.68 -13.82 -19.16
C PRO A 450 -3.34 -12.45 -19.11
N LEU A 451 -4.31 -12.29 -18.24
CA LEU A 451 -4.76 -10.97 -17.83
C LEU A 451 -3.54 -10.18 -17.33
N SER A 452 -3.42 -8.94 -17.75
CA SER A 452 -2.28 -8.10 -17.39
C SER A 452 -2.67 -6.64 -17.30
N GLN A 453 -1.97 -5.91 -16.45
CA GLN A 453 -2.09 -4.47 -16.34
C GLN A 453 -0.72 -3.84 -16.49
N LYS A 454 -0.62 -2.87 -17.39
CA LYS A 454 0.51 -1.95 -17.49
C LYS A 454 0.02 -0.56 -17.13
N GLY A 455 0.53 -0.02 -16.05
CA GLY A 455 0.12 1.28 -15.56
C GLY A 455 1.24 2.31 -15.68
N THR A 456 0.86 3.56 -15.91
CA THR A 456 1.75 4.71 -15.78
C THR A 456 1.03 5.77 -14.96
N SER A 457 1.54 6.06 -13.76
CA SER A 457 1.08 7.19 -12.97
C SER A 457 2.05 8.36 -13.11
N ARG A 458 1.53 9.58 -13.20
CA ARG A 458 2.31 10.82 -13.18
C ARG A 458 1.74 11.75 -12.13
N TYR A 459 2.62 12.44 -11.46
CA TYR A 459 2.26 13.47 -10.50
C TYR A 459 3.08 14.72 -10.75
N GLU A 460 2.41 15.84 -10.87
CA GLU A 460 3.02 17.16 -11.09
C GLU A 460 2.44 18.14 -10.06
N GLN A 461 3.28 18.91 -9.39
CA GLN A 461 2.81 19.94 -8.47
C GLN A 461 3.74 21.14 -8.48
N ILE A 462 3.13 22.33 -8.40
CA ILE A 462 3.83 23.58 -8.11
C ILE A 462 3.21 24.16 -6.83
N VAL A 463 4.08 24.55 -5.90
CA VAL A 463 3.71 25.23 -4.67
C VAL A 463 4.43 26.56 -4.61
N ALA A 464 3.71 27.66 -4.39
CA ALA A 464 4.27 28.98 -4.13
C ALA A 464 3.83 29.46 -2.74
N GLY A 465 4.75 29.98 -1.95
CA GLY A 465 4.46 30.43 -0.60
C GLY A 465 5.19 31.71 -0.19
N LEU A 466 4.55 32.43 0.72
CA LEU A 466 5.12 33.58 1.43
C LEU A 466 5.05 33.28 2.93
N GLU A 467 6.13 33.48 3.62
CA GLU A 467 6.24 33.34 5.07
C GLU A 467 6.72 34.65 5.67
N GLY A 468 6.01 35.17 6.67
CA GLY A 468 6.35 36.46 7.23
C GLY A 468 6.26 36.45 8.75
N LYS A 469 6.99 37.44 9.34
CA LYS A 469 6.95 37.74 10.79
C LYS A 469 6.59 39.19 10.99
N PHE A 470 5.76 39.49 12.00
CA PHE A 470 5.49 40.84 12.44
C PHE A 470 5.42 40.90 13.97
N GLY A 471 5.81 42.03 14.53
CA GLY A 471 6.07 42.10 15.98
C GLY A 471 7.19 41.14 16.40
N GLU A 472 7.12 40.67 17.63
CA GLU A 472 8.13 39.76 18.22
C GLU A 472 7.67 38.27 18.19
N SER A 473 6.36 38.01 18.24
CA SER A 473 5.81 36.69 18.41
C SER A 473 4.91 36.20 17.27
N TRP A 474 4.54 37.06 16.33
CA TRP A 474 3.61 36.75 15.28
C TRP A 474 4.30 36.28 13.99
N SER A 475 3.81 35.21 13.41
CA SER A 475 4.17 34.73 12.08
C SER A 475 2.92 34.43 11.27
N TRP A 476 3.05 34.48 9.94
CA TRP A 476 1.99 34.16 9.00
C TRP A 476 2.55 33.44 7.80
N THR A 477 1.70 32.60 7.18
CA THR A 477 1.99 31.93 5.92
C THR A 477 0.84 32.16 4.96
N LEU A 478 1.16 32.33 3.68
CA LEU A 478 0.22 32.34 2.57
C LEU A 478 0.76 31.35 1.54
N ARG A 479 -0.07 30.42 1.08
CA ARG A 479 0.36 29.36 0.17
C ARG A 479 -0.68 29.12 -0.91
N TYR A 480 -0.17 28.80 -2.10
CA TYR A 480 -0.96 28.30 -3.21
C TYR A 480 -0.27 27.07 -3.80
N ALA A 481 -1.02 25.99 -4.00
CA ALA A 481 -0.57 24.76 -4.63
C ALA A 481 -1.51 24.38 -5.79
N ASP A 482 -0.93 23.97 -6.93
CA ASP A 482 -1.65 23.41 -8.07
C ASP A 482 -0.95 22.09 -8.42
N GLY A 483 -1.66 20.97 -8.29
CA GLY A 483 -1.14 19.64 -8.52
C GLY A 483 -2.07 18.80 -9.38
N THR A 484 -1.51 17.98 -10.26
CA THR A 484 -2.24 17.07 -11.13
C THR A 484 -1.70 15.66 -10.95
N SER A 485 -2.59 14.71 -10.73
CA SER A 485 -2.34 13.27 -10.75
C SER A 485 -2.98 12.67 -11.99
N THR A 486 -2.21 11.92 -12.78
CA THR A 486 -2.70 11.21 -13.96
C THR A 486 -2.36 9.74 -13.83
N LEU A 487 -3.33 8.89 -14.08
CA LEU A 487 -3.18 7.43 -14.08
C LEU A 487 -3.68 6.88 -15.42
N ASP A 488 -2.75 6.33 -16.19
CA ASP A 488 -3.01 5.64 -17.44
C ASP A 488 -2.79 4.14 -17.23
N ASN A 489 -3.78 3.30 -17.53
CA ASN A 489 -3.66 1.84 -17.45
C ASN A 489 -4.04 1.21 -18.78
N ASP A 490 -3.26 0.23 -19.23
CA ASP A 490 -3.59 -0.67 -20.31
C ASP A 490 -3.85 -2.05 -19.73
N PHE A 491 -5.06 -2.56 -19.93
CA PHE A 491 -5.49 -3.90 -19.51
C PHE A 491 -5.53 -4.83 -20.71
N GLY A 492 -4.66 -5.84 -20.68
CA GLY A 492 -4.51 -6.81 -21.76
C GLY A 492 -4.90 -8.22 -21.33
N GLY A 493 -5.04 -9.10 -22.32
CA GLY A 493 -5.36 -10.50 -22.07
C GLY A 493 -6.83 -10.77 -21.79
N ASP A 494 -7.73 -9.84 -22.09
CA ASP A 494 -9.17 -9.99 -21.94
C ASP A 494 -9.85 -10.44 -23.22
N ILE A 495 -10.89 -11.27 -23.09
CA ILE A 495 -11.57 -11.97 -24.18
C ILE A 495 -12.78 -11.16 -24.66
N LEU A 496 -12.95 -11.10 -25.98
CA LEU A 496 -14.13 -10.58 -26.62
C LEU A 496 -15.29 -11.58 -26.48
N LEU A 497 -16.28 -11.27 -25.62
CA LEU A 497 -17.44 -12.10 -25.33
C LEU A 497 -18.17 -12.64 -26.57
N PRO A 498 -18.46 -11.83 -27.60
CA PRO A 498 -19.16 -12.32 -28.79
C PRO A 498 -18.38 -13.33 -29.61
N ASN A 499 -17.03 -13.33 -29.51
CA ASN A 499 -16.18 -14.18 -30.32
C ASN A 499 -16.01 -15.60 -29.75
N LEU A 500 -16.13 -15.73 -28.43
CA LEU A 500 -15.86 -17.00 -27.73
C LEU A 500 -16.79 -18.13 -28.17
N PRO A 501 -18.15 -17.98 -28.14
CA PRO A 501 -19.04 -19.08 -28.57
C PRO A 501 -18.88 -19.42 -30.04
N LEU A 502 -18.53 -18.43 -30.90
CA LEU A 502 -18.29 -18.68 -32.31
C LEU A 502 -17.01 -19.49 -32.53
N ALA A 503 -15.93 -19.20 -31.77
CA ALA A 503 -14.65 -19.90 -31.89
C ALA A 503 -14.69 -21.33 -31.34
N ILE A 504 -15.45 -21.55 -30.26
CA ILE A 504 -15.64 -22.87 -29.62
C ILE A 504 -16.43 -23.80 -30.53
N ASP A 505 -17.44 -23.27 -31.27
CA ASP A 505 -18.26 -24.03 -32.18
C ASP A 505 -17.52 -24.32 -33.49
N ALA A 506 -16.48 -25.17 -33.39
CA ALA A 506 -15.59 -25.58 -34.47
C ALA A 506 -16.13 -26.85 -35.13
N VAL A 507 -16.20 -26.88 -36.46
CA VAL A 507 -16.69 -28.02 -37.25
C VAL A 507 -15.74 -28.33 -38.40
N ILE A 508 -15.84 -29.53 -39.01
CA ILE A 508 -15.14 -29.85 -40.24
C ILE A 508 -15.91 -29.21 -41.42
N ASP A 509 -15.24 -28.39 -42.22
CA ASP A 509 -15.77 -27.89 -43.48
C ASP A 509 -15.90 -29.02 -44.50
N PRO A 510 -17.10 -29.37 -44.98
CA PRO A 510 -17.29 -30.46 -45.97
C PRO A 510 -16.57 -30.20 -47.30
N ALA A 511 -16.25 -28.97 -47.65
CA ALA A 511 -15.63 -28.63 -48.92
C ALA A 511 -14.10 -28.74 -48.88
N THR A 512 -13.48 -28.42 -47.75
CA THR A 512 -12.00 -28.37 -47.60
C THR A 512 -11.44 -29.49 -46.73
N GLY A 513 -12.27 -30.10 -45.86
CA GLY A 513 -11.85 -31.05 -44.85
C GLY A 513 -11.13 -30.44 -43.67
N GLY A 514 -10.99 -29.09 -43.61
CA GLY A 514 -10.35 -28.36 -42.51
C GLY A 514 -11.31 -28.00 -41.40
N ALA A 515 -10.75 -27.72 -40.18
CA ALA A 515 -11.52 -27.19 -39.07
C ALA A 515 -11.84 -25.71 -39.30
N VAL A 516 -13.09 -25.33 -39.18
CA VAL A 516 -13.60 -23.96 -39.31
C VAL A 516 -14.64 -23.69 -38.22
N CYS A 517 -14.94 -22.40 -37.93
CA CYS A 517 -16.11 -22.08 -37.11
C CYS A 517 -17.39 -22.45 -37.90
N ARG A 518 -18.42 -23.01 -37.22
CA ARG A 518 -19.72 -23.29 -37.88
C ARG A 518 -20.30 -22.02 -38.52
N SER A 519 -20.11 -20.84 -37.89
CA SER A 519 -20.54 -19.57 -38.44
C SER A 519 -19.89 -19.20 -39.79
N THR A 520 -18.66 -19.67 -40.06
CA THR A 520 -17.93 -19.43 -41.31
C THR A 520 -18.57 -20.20 -42.50
N LEU A 521 -19.23 -21.34 -42.23
CA LEU A 521 -19.96 -22.05 -43.27
C LEU A 521 -21.17 -21.26 -43.82
N VAL A 522 -21.70 -20.33 -43.02
CA VAL A 522 -22.82 -19.47 -43.42
C VAL A 522 -22.33 -18.10 -43.92
N THR A 523 -21.30 -17.57 -43.22
CA THR A 523 -20.70 -16.27 -43.51
C THR A 523 -19.18 -16.41 -43.65
N PRO A 524 -18.66 -16.75 -44.85
CA PRO A 524 -17.24 -17.08 -45.03
C PRO A 524 -16.24 -16.04 -44.61
N ASP A 525 -16.60 -14.75 -44.68
CA ASP A 525 -15.73 -13.63 -44.40
C ASP A 525 -15.95 -13.02 -42.99
N ASN A 526 -16.49 -13.80 -42.04
CA ASN A 526 -16.76 -13.31 -40.67
C ASN A 526 -15.50 -13.19 -39.78
N GLY A 527 -14.33 -13.59 -40.29
CA GLY A 527 -13.05 -13.51 -39.57
C GLY A 527 -12.87 -14.52 -38.43
N CYS A 528 -13.85 -15.42 -38.17
CA CYS A 528 -13.78 -16.39 -37.08
C CYS A 528 -12.65 -17.41 -37.29
N ALA A 529 -11.92 -17.66 -36.24
CA ALA A 529 -10.89 -18.70 -36.18
C ALA A 529 -11.29 -19.78 -35.14
N PRO A 530 -11.34 -21.09 -35.53
CA PRO A 530 -11.79 -22.13 -34.63
C PRO A 530 -10.78 -22.37 -33.52
N LEU A 531 -11.30 -22.54 -32.28
CA LEU A 531 -10.51 -22.72 -31.07
C LEU A 531 -10.40 -24.20 -30.70
N ASN A 532 -9.17 -24.71 -30.64
CA ASN A 532 -8.89 -26.04 -30.11
C ASN A 532 -8.58 -25.93 -28.61
N LEU A 533 -9.37 -26.58 -27.76
CA LEU A 533 -9.24 -26.58 -26.30
C LEU A 533 -8.71 -27.92 -25.74
N PHE A 534 -8.43 -28.92 -26.60
CA PHE A 534 -8.02 -30.25 -26.20
C PHE A 534 -6.49 -30.36 -26.10
N GLY A 535 -5.98 -30.28 -24.86
CA GLY A 535 -4.56 -30.33 -24.52
C GLY A 535 -3.92 -28.95 -24.37
N GLN A 536 -2.87 -28.90 -23.55
CA GLN A 536 -2.05 -27.71 -23.40
C GLN A 536 -1.30 -27.39 -24.68
N GLY A 537 -1.26 -26.13 -25.10
CA GLY A 537 -0.61 -25.65 -26.31
C GLY A 537 -1.43 -25.88 -27.59
N SER A 538 -2.69 -26.31 -27.50
CA SER A 538 -3.57 -26.56 -28.65
C SER A 538 -4.18 -25.32 -29.29
N PRO A 539 -4.45 -24.16 -28.58
CA PRO A 539 -4.97 -22.97 -29.22
C PRO A 539 -4.03 -22.41 -30.27
N SER A 540 -4.55 -22.21 -31.50
CA SER A 540 -3.77 -21.64 -32.60
C SER A 540 -3.55 -20.11 -32.39
N ALA A 541 -2.47 -19.57 -32.94
CA ALA A 541 -2.22 -18.12 -32.92
C ALA A 541 -3.37 -17.32 -33.57
N GLN A 542 -4.06 -17.87 -34.59
CA GLN A 542 -5.20 -17.24 -35.22
C GLN A 542 -6.43 -17.21 -34.28
N ALA A 543 -6.71 -18.33 -33.57
CA ALA A 543 -7.79 -18.39 -32.59
C ALA A 543 -7.53 -17.41 -31.43
N ILE A 544 -6.29 -17.36 -30.92
CA ILE A 544 -5.88 -16.39 -29.90
C ILE A 544 -6.11 -14.97 -30.42
N SER A 545 -5.64 -14.62 -31.62
CA SER A 545 -5.82 -13.28 -32.20
C SER A 545 -7.29 -12.92 -32.45
N TYR A 546 -8.17 -13.90 -32.69
CA TYR A 546 -9.59 -13.67 -32.86
C TYR A 546 -10.31 -13.44 -31.52
N LEU A 547 -9.88 -14.17 -30.48
CA LEU A 547 -10.51 -14.11 -29.16
C LEU A 547 -10.10 -12.86 -28.38
N PHE A 548 -8.81 -12.53 -28.39
CA PHE A 548 -8.28 -11.42 -27.61
C PHE A 548 -8.29 -10.13 -28.44
N GLY A 549 -8.94 -9.13 -27.94
CA GLY A 549 -8.96 -7.80 -28.56
C GLY A 549 -7.72 -6.95 -28.24
N PRO A 550 -7.68 -5.70 -28.69
CA PRO A 550 -6.70 -4.75 -28.23
C PRO A 550 -6.83 -4.51 -26.72
N ASP A 551 -5.74 -4.07 -26.07
CA ASP A 551 -5.76 -3.69 -24.66
C ASP A 551 -6.83 -2.61 -24.43
N VAL A 552 -7.52 -2.67 -23.29
CA VAL A 552 -8.48 -1.66 -22.85
C VAL A 552 -7.72 -0.57 -22.13
N HIS A 553 -7.96 0.69 -22.49
CA HIS A 553 -7.27 1.84 -21.92
C HIS A 553 -8.14 2.56 -20.88
N SER A 554 -7.58 2.82 -19.70
CA SER A 554 -8.16 3.64 -18.65
C SER A 554 -7.33 4.87 -18.42
N HIS A 555 -8.00 6.02 -18.35
CA HIS A 555 -7.39 7.30 -18.05
C HIS A 555 -8.11 7.95 -16.88
N VAL A 556 -7.36 8.35 -15.86
CA VAL A 556 -7.88 9.12 -14.71
C VAL A 556 -6.99 10.34 -14.54
N GLU A 557 -7.56 11.53 -14.61
CA GLU A 557 -6.88 12.79 -14.29
C GLU A 557 -7.58 13.48 -13.14
N ILE A 558 -6.81 13.87 -12.12
CA ILE A 558 -7.30 14.61 -10.96
C ILE A 558 -6.43 15.83 -10.77
N ARG A 559 -7.01 17.02 -10.93
CA ARG A 559 -6.34 18.28 -10.67
C ARG A 559 -6.80 18.87 -9.36
N GLN A 560 -5.87 19.15 -8.46
CA GLN A 560 -6.15 19.78 -7.16
C GLN A 560 -5.51 21.16 -7.07
N ARG A 561 -6.28 22.13 -6.62
CA ARG A 561 -5.83 23.49 -6.28
C ARG A 561 -6.14 23.78 -4.84
N VAL A 562 -5.14 24.26 -4.12
CA VAL A 562 -5.25 24.63 -2.69
C VAL A 562 -4.74 26.04 -2.50
N ALA A 563 -5.50 26.87 -1.79
CA ALA A 563 -5.06 28.17 -1.34
C ALA A 563 -5.30 28.25 0.17
N ASP A 564 -4.29 28.50 0.95
CA ASP A 564 -4.39 28.60 2.40
C ASP A 564 -3.63 29.80 2.96
N ALA A 565 -4.12 30.29 4.09
CA ALA A 565 -3.52 31.35 4.85
C ALA A 565 -3.61 31.03 6.35
N THR A 566 -2.48 31.15 7.04
CA THR A 566 -2.39 30.89 8.49
C THR A 566 -1.64 32.02 9.17
N ILE A 567 -2.11 32.43 10.35
CA ILE A 567 -1.47 33.36 11.25
C ILE A 567 -1.34 32.72 12.62
N GLN A 568 -0.20 32.89 13.29
CA GLN A 568 0.00 32.39 14.65
C GLN A 568 0.86 33.35 15.46
N GLY A 569 0.64 33.36 16.78
CA GLY A 569 1.44 34.19 17.68
C GLY A 569 0.91 34.25 19.11
N GLU A 570 1.59 34.99 19.96
CA GLU A 570 1.14 35.28 21.32
C GLU A 570 0.00 36.28 21.29
N LEU A 571 -1.15 35.91 21.84
CA LEU A 571 -2.30 36.78 21.97
C LEU A 571 -2.15 37.74 23.18
N PHE A 572 -1.81 37.16 24.32
CA PHE A 572 -1.45 37.82 25.57
C PHE A 572 -0.80 36.84 26.54
N SER A 573 -0.14 37.32 27.58
CA SER A 573 0.36 36.46 28.66
C SER A 573 -0.60 36.54 29.87
N ASN A 574 -0.90 35.33 30.44
CA ASN A 574 -1.60 35.19 31.70
C ASN A 574 -0.61 34.90 32.84
N TRP A 575 -1.12 34.54 34.03
CA TRP A 575 -0.31 34.20 35.22
C TRP A 575 0.60 32.98 35.05
N ALA A 576 0.32 32.10 34.09
CA ALA A 576 1.05 30.85 33.86
C ALA A 576 1.96 30.91 32.62
N GLY A 577 1.82 31.94 31.77
CA GLY A 577 2.64 32.13 30.60
C GLY A 577 1.88 32.68 29.39
N PRO A 578 2.49 32.64 28.18
CA PRO A 578 1.88 33.17 26.96
C PRO A 578 0.69 32.32 26.51
N VAL A 579 -0.43 32.93 26.18
CA VAL A 579 -1.56 32.32 25.48
C VAL A 579 -1.29 32.47 24.00
N MET A 580 -1.13 31.32 23.33
CA MET A 580 -0.86 31.25 21.89
C MET A 580 -2.18 31.09 21.11
N LEU A 581 -2.23 31.72 19.94
CA LEU A 581 -3.32 31.60 18.99
C LEU A 581 -2.75 31.26 17.61
N ALA A 582 -3.39 30.31 16.93
CA ALA A 582 -3.27 30.12 15.50
C ALA A 582 -4.66 30.16 14.86
N ALA A 583 -4.78 30.80 13.70
CA ALA A 583 -6.04 30.83 12.94
C ALA A 583 -5.74 30.85 11.44
N GLY A 584 -6.67 30.34 10.65
CA GLY A 584 -6.48 30.32 9.21
C GLY A 584 -7.72 29.98 8.43
N ALA A 585 -7.56 29.99 7.10
CA ALA A 585 -8.56 29.62 6.14
C ALA A 585 -7.93 28.84 5.00
N GLU A 586 -8.68 27.87 4.45
CA GLU A 586 -8.29 27.05 3.30
C GLU A 586 -9.44 27.01 2.29
N TYR A 587 -9.09 27.07 1.02
CA TYR A 587 -9.93 26.71 -0.09
C TYR A 587 -9.26 25.61 -0.90
N ARG A 588 -9.96 24.49 -1.17
CA ARG A 588 -9.47 23.39 -1.99
C ARG A 588 -10.52 23.03 -3.05
N SER A 589 -10.08 22.77 -4.28
CA SER A 589 -10.87 22.27 -5.38
C SER A 589 -10.16 21.10 -6.02
N GLN A 590 -10.91 20.04 -6.34
CA GLN A 590 -10.46 18.85 -7.04
C GLN A 590 -11.36 18.64 -8.26
N ASP A 591 -10.77 18.66 -9.44
CA ASP A 591 -11.46 18.40 -10.70
C ASP A 591 -11.09 16.99 -11.17
N TYR A 592 -12.09 16.16 -11.45
CA TYR A 592 -11.95 14.75 -11.86
C TYR A 592 -12.35 14.59 -13.31
N SER A 593 -11.52 13.87 -14.09
CA SER A 593 -11.84 13.46 -15.46
C SER A 593 -11.45 12.00 -15.68
N THR A 594 -12.41 11.19 -16.12
CA THR A 594 -12.25 9.74 -16.32
C THR A 594 -12.98 9.30 -17.59
N PRO A 595 -12.43 9.66 -18.78
CA PRO A 595 -13.05 9.29 -20.04
C PRO A 595 -13.16 7.78 -20.21
N THR A 596 -14.30 7.32 -20.67
CA THR A 596 -14.58 5.90 -20.90
C THR A 596 -13.92 5.44 -22.20
N ASP A 597 -13.20 4.33 -22.20
CA ASP A 597 -12.74 3.67 -23.41
C ASP A 597 -13.92 2.96 -24.10
N PRO A 598 -14.26 3.32 -25.35
CA PRO A 598 -15.34 2.67 -26.06
C PRO A 598 -15.08 1.18 -26.38
N THR A 599 -13.83 0.70 -26.27
CA THR A 599 -13.49 -0.70 -26.53
C THR A 599 -13.88 -1.64 -25.39
N ILE A 600 -14.28 -1.11 -24.23
CA ILE A 600 -14.75 -1.90 -23.08
C ILE A 600 -16.03 -2.67 -23.38
N VAL A 601 -16.84 -2.18 -24.30
CA VAL A 601 -18.10 -2.83 -24.69
C VAL A 601 -17.80 -4.21 -25.29
N ASN A 602 -18.50 -5.25 -24.83
CA ASN A 602 -18.32 -6.65 -25.25
C ASN A 602 -17.08 -7.36 -24.68
N ARG A 603 -16.51 -6.90 -23.56
CA ARG A 603 -15.46 -7.61 -22.81
C ARG A 603 -16.06 -8.53 -21.76
N ILE A 604 -15.32 -9.59 -21.38
CA ILE A 604 -15.67 -10.44 -20.22
C ILE A 604 -15.55 -9.66 -18.95
N TRP A 605 -14.54 -8.78 -18.88
CA TRP A 605 -14.16 -8.10 -17.68
C TRP A 605 -14.11 -6.59 -17.92
N ASP A 606 -14.78 -5.82 -17.05
CA ASP A 606 -14.73 -4.35 -17.03
C ASP A 606 -13.90 -3.85 -15.85
N PRO A 607 -12.58 -3.63 -16.06
CA PRO A 607 -11.72 -3.16 -14.98
C PRO A 607 -11.88 -1.67 -14.69
N ILE A 608 -12.67 -0.94 -15.45
CA ILE A 608 -12.52 0.52 -15.59
C ILE A 608 -13.75 1.27 -15.07
N GLY A 609 -14.65 0.81 -14.43
CA GLY A 609 -15.81 1.60 -14.00
C GLY A 609 -15.61 3.12 -14.22
N SER A 610 -16.12 3.69 -15.32
CA SER A 610 -15.92 5.10 -15.65
C SER A 610 -16.75 5.99 -14.73
N THR A 611 -16.09 6.76 -13.89
CA THR A 611 -16.77 7.73 -13.02
C THR A 611 -17.05 9.01 -13.84
N PRO A 612 -18.24 9.65 -13.75
CA PRO A 612 -18.51 10.89 -14.47
C PRO A 612 -17.50 12.00 -14.12
N ASP A 613 -17.22 12.89 -15.06
CA ASP A 613 -16.42 14.09 -14.77
C ASP A 613 -17.13 15.01 -13.78
N GLY A 614 -16.37 15.65 -12.89
CA GLY A 614 -16.94 16.57 -11.92
C GLY A 614 -15.94 17.21 -10.97
N THR A 615 -16.47 18.05 -10.07
CA THR A 615 -15.66 18.86 -9.16
C THR A 615 -16.11 18.70 -7.71
N MET A 616 -15.17 18.43 -6.83
CA MET A 616 -15.31 18.56 -5.38
C MET A 616 -14.63 19.83 -4.89
N SER A 617 -15.27 20.59 -4.00
CA SER A 617 -14.64 21.76 -3.39
C SER A 617 -14.95 21.87 -1.90
N VAL A 618 -14.02 22.47 -1.17
CA VAL A 618 -14.05 22.62 0.29
C VAL A 618 -13.63 24.05 0.66
N LYS A 619 -14.34 24.64 1.59
CA LYS A 619 -13.99 25.92 2.22
C LYS A 619 -13.91 25.71 3.71
N GLU A 620 -12.80 26.12 4.31
CA GLU A 620 -12.55 25.85 5.70
C GLU A 620 -12.02 27.10 6.42
N VAL A 621 -12.44 27.25 7.67
CA VAL A 621 -11.84 28.21 8.61
C VAL A 621 -11.55 27.52 9.92
N PHE A 622 -10.43 27.83 10.54
CA PHE A 622 -10.02 27.19 11.79
C PHE A 622 -9.37 28.16 12.76
N ALA A 623 -9.43 27.78 14.04
CA ALA A 623 -8.70 28.44 15.11
C ALA A 623 -8.20 27.41 16.12
N GLU A 624 -6.99 27.60 16.60
CA GLU A 624 -6.35 26.79 17.64
C GLU A 624 -5.74 27.72 18.69
N THR A 625 -5.91 27.39 19.98
CA THR A 625 -5.29 28.17 21.08
C THR A 625 -4.65 27.25 22.08
N ASP A 626 -3.54 27.71 22.64
CA ASP A 626 -2.84 27.05 23.74
C ASP A 626 -2.84 27.97 24.95
N ILE A 627 -3.44 27.51 26.03
CA ILE A 627 -3.70 28.31 27.25
C ILE A 627 -2.95 27.65 28.40
N PRO A 628 -1.83 28.21 28.88
CA PRO A 628 -1.20 27.76 30.10
C PRO A 628 -2.12 28.10 31.31
N LEU A 629 -2.47 27.02 32.08
CA LEU A 629 -3.41 27.12 33.20
C LEU A 629 -2.68 27.28 34.54
N LEU A 630 -1.65 26.46 34.79
CA LEU A 630 -0.85 26.44 36.00
C LEU A 630 0.63 26.38 35.64
N ARG A 631 1.46 27.02 36.49
CA ARG A 631 2.90 26.98 36.40
C ARG A 631 3.51 26.91 37.80
N ASP A 632 4.53 26.04 37.96
CA ASP A 632 5.31 25.89 39.20
C ASP A 632 4.43 25.58 40.44
N LYS A 633 3.40 24.72 40.25
CA LYS A 633 2.57 24.20 41.32
C LYS A 633 2.91 22.73 41.64
N PRO A 634 2.66 22.26 42.89
CA PRO A 634 2.81 20.84 43.21
C PRO A 634 2.00 19.97 42.26
N LEU A 635 2.63 18.96 41.66
CA LEU A 635 2.05 18.03 40.64
C LEU A 635 1.54 18.73 39.36
N ALA A 636 1.92 19.99 39.11
CA ALA A 636 1.59 20.73 37.91
C ALA A 636 2.69 21.76 37.60
N LYS A 637 3.87 21.28 37.23
CA LYS A 637 4.96 22.20 36.85
C LYS A 637 4.55 23.09 35.67
N LYS A 638 3.85 22.49 34.68
CA LYS A 638 3.13 23.20 33.62
C LYS A 638 1.86 22.43 33.28
N LEU A 639 0.70 23.02 33.56
CA LEU A 639 -0.58 22.55 33.10
C LEU A 639 -1.07 23.42 31.94
N GLY A 640 -1.30 22.85 30.78
CA GLY A 640 -1.76 23.55 29.58
C GLY A 640 -3.05 22.94 29.01
N LEU A 641 -3.88 23.78 28.42
CA LEU A 641 -5.10 23.43 27.72
C LEU A 641 -4.96 23.85 26.26
N ASN A 642 -5.08 22.88 25.35
CA ASN A 642 -5.14 23.13 23.91
C ASN A 642 -6.58 22.98 23.42
N LEU A 643 -7.07 23.95 22.67
CA LEU A 643 -8.40 23.95 22.06
C LEU A 643 -8.26 24.22 20.57
N ALA A 644 -8.94 23.43 19.74
CA ALA A 644 -9.03 23.71 18.32
C ALA A 644 -10.46 23.52 17.83
N VAL A 645 -10.85 24.32 16.85
CA VAL A 645 -12.15 24.23 16.16
C VAL A 645 -11.94 24.54 14.68
N ARG A 646 -12.64 23.78 13.82
CA ARG A 646 -12.70 24.00 12.38
C ARG A 646 -14.12 23.87 11.88
N GLU A 647 -14.53 24.80 11.05
CA GLU A 647 -15.77 24.76 10.29
C GLU A 647 -15.43 24.47 8.83
N THR A 648 -16.00 23.41 8.28
CA THR A 648 -15.75 22.94 6.93
C THR A 648 -17.06 22.90 6.14
N ASP A 649 -17.06 23.47 4.94
CA ASP A 649 -18.19 23.52 4.01
C ASP A 649 -17.83 22.79 2.72
N TYR A 650 -18.35 21.55 2.55
CA TYR A 650 -18.19 20.74 1.35
C TYR A 650 -19.33 21.01 0.38
N ASN A 651 -19.01 21.21 -0.91
CA ASN A 651 -20.03 21.44 -1.93
C ASN A 651 -20.98 20.24 -2.14
N LEU A 652 -20.55 19.01 -1.79
CA LEU A 652 -21.34 17.78 -1.99
C LEU A 652 -21.89 17.20 -0.69
N SER A 653 -21.12 17.20 0.40
CA SER A 653 -21.48 16.53 1.66
C SER A 653 -21.98 17.48 2.74
N GLY A 654 -22.06 18.80 2.43
CA GLY A 654 -22.58 19.81 3.35
C GLY A 654 -21.57 20.29 4.39
N ARG A 655 -22.08 20.89 5.47
CA ARG A 655 -21.29 21.59 6.47
C ARG A 655 -21.06 20.74 7.72
N VAL A 656 -19.83 20.76 8.23
CA VAL A 656 -19.41 19.99 9.43
C VAL A 656 -18.49 20.83 10.29
N THR A 657 -18.70 20.75 11.62
CA THR A 657 -17.80 21.34 12.63
C THR A 657 -16.98 20.26 13.31
N THR A 658 -15.68 20.37 13.30
CA THR A 658 -14.75 19.52 14.07
C THR A 658 -14.11 20.32 15.20
N TRP A 659 -13.75 19.62 16.28
CA TRP A 659 -13.15 20.25 17.44
C TRP A 659 -12.19 19.30 18.17
N LYS A 660 -11.25 19.89 18.91
CA LYS A 660 -10.27 19.16 19.75
C LYS A 660 -10.10 19.87 21.08
N VAL A 661 -10.06 19.11 22.16
CA VAL A 661 -9.70 19.56 23.50
C VAL A 661 -8.56 18.68 24.00
N GLY A 662 -7.40 19.28 24.25
CA GLY A 662 -6.20 18.61 24.75
C GLY A 662 -5.76 19.17 26.09
N LEU A 663 -5.39 18.31 27.00
CA LEU A 663 -4.79 18.66 28.30
C LEU A 663 -3.39 18.08 28.35
N THR A 664 -2.42 18.91 28.73
CA THR A 664 -1.04 18.46 29.00
C THR A 664 -0.64 18.92 30.39
N ASP A 665 -0.10 17.99 31.19
CA ASP A 665 0.40 18.29 32.52
C ASP A 665 1.84 17.79 32.67
N GLU A 666 2.80 18.69 32.72
CA GLU A 666 4.17 18.40 33.18
C GLU A 666 4.13 18.28 34.71
N LEU A 667 3.94 17.05 35.20
CA LEU A 667 3.95 16.78 36.64
C LEU A 667 5.30 17.16 37.26
N THR A 668 6.37 16.86 36.54
CA THR A 668 7.77 17.20 36.85
C THR A 668 8.52 17.50 35.55
N ASP A 669 9.81 17.84 35.61
CA ASP A 669 10.67 17.99 34.42
C ASP A 669 10.76 16.70 33.58
N ASN A 670 10.48 15.55 34.20
CA ASN A 670 10.72 14.23 33.63
C ASN A 670 9.45 13.47 33.29
N ILE A 671 8.30 13.89 33.84
CA ILE A 671 7.04 13.14 33.72
C ILE A 671 5.97 14.08 33.19
N ARG A 672 5.36 13.66 32.10
CA ARG A 672 4.24 14.36 31.49
C ARG A 672 3.06 13.42 31.32
N PHE A 673 1.88 13.91 31.64
CA PHE A 673 0.59 13.34 31.30
C PHE A 673 -0.01 14.13 30.14
N ARG A 674 -0.71 13.43 29.23
CA ARG A 674 -1.45 14.04 28.14
C ARG A 674 -2.78 13.34 27.93
N ALA A 675 -3.81 14.11 27.55
CA ALA A 675 -5.12 13.57 27.20
C ALA A 675 -5.76 14.45 26.14
N VAL A 676 -6.41 13.83 25.16
CA VAL A 676 -7.13 14.54 24.10
C VAL A 676 -8.48 13.89 23.86
N ARG A 677 -9.48 14.73 23.63
CA ARG A 677 -10.74 14.34 23.01
C ARG A 677 -10.97 15.17 21.76
N SER A 678 -11.35 14.53 20.67
CA SER A 678 -11.67 15.21 19.41
C SER A 678 -12.93 14.64 18.77
N ARG A 679 -13.54 15.47 17.93
CA ARG A 679 -14.50 15.08 16.93
C ARG A 679 -13.89 15.35 15.57
N ASP A 680 -13.79 14.30 14.77
CA ASP A 680 -13.08 14.23 13.51
C ASP A 680 -14.02 13.89 12.36
N VAL A 681 -13.57 14.10 11.11
CA VAL A 681 -14.43 13.99 9.94
C VAL A 681 -13.68 13.37 8.75
N ARG A 682 -14.42 12.57 7.96
CA ARG A 682 -14.05 12.21 6.58
C ARG A 682 -15.22 12.48 5.65
N ALA A 683 -15.02 13.28 4.62
CA ALA A 683 -15.99 13.39 3.54
C ALA A 683 -15.96 12.14 2.63
N PRO A 684 -17.07 11.71 2.05
CA PRO A 684 -17.07 10.68 1.02
C PRO A 684 -16.16 11.10 -0.14
N ASN A 685 -15.43 10.12 -0.70
CA ASN A 685 -14.59 10.35 -1.87
C ASN A 685 -15.42 10.37 -3.17
N TYR A 686 -14.75 10.69 -4.28
CA TYR A 686 -15.44 10.87 -5.55
C TYR A 686 -16.07 9.57 -6.07
N ALA A 687 -15.36 8.43 -5.93
CA ALA A 687 -15.89 7.12 -6.33
C ALA A 687 -17.09 6.70 -5.47
N GLU A 688 -17.07 6.96 -4.15
CA GLU A 688 -18.20 6.65 -3.26
C GLU A 688 -19.47 7.40 -3.67
N LEU A 689 -19.34 8.60 -4.23
CA LEU A 689 -20.47 9.44 -4.64
C LEU A 689 -20.95 9.14 -6.08
N PHE A 690 -20.06 8.77 -7.00
CA PHE A 690 -20.34 8.83 -8.43
C PHE A 690 -19.83 7.65 -9.26
N ALA A 691 -19.16 6.63 -8.69
CA ALA A 691 -18.75 5.47 -9.46
C ALA A 691 -19.96 4.79 -10.12
N PRO A 692 -19.85 4.29 -11.35
CA PRO A 692 -20.91 3.53 -11.98
C PRO A 692 -21.20 2.25 -11.19
N PRO A 693 -22.37 1.65 -11.36
CA PRO A 693 -22.67 0.35 -10.77
C PRO A 693 -21.68 -0.71 -11.23
N ASP A 694 -21.19 -1.49 -10.28
CA ASP A 694 -20.34 -2.68 -10.50
C ASP A 694 -21.18 -3.94 -10.38
N THR A 695 -20.97 -4.90 -11.29
CA THR A 695 -21.73 -6.14 -11.34
C THR A 695 -20.84 -7.33 -11.02
N SER A 696 -21.23 -8.12 -10.04
CA SER A 696 -20.55 -9.33 -9.60
C SER A 696 -21.54 -10.46 -9.35
N ILE A 697 -21.04 -11.67 -9.09
CA ILE A 697 -21.85 -12.79 -8.65
C ILE A 697 -21.61 -13.01 -7.17
N ALA A 698 -22.67 -13.06 -6.37
CA ALA A 698 -22.60 -13.28 -4.94
C ALA A 698 -23.34 -14.57 -4.55
N PRO A 699 -22.74 -15.46 -3.75
CA PRO A 699 -23.45 -16.57 -3.14
C PRO A 699 -24.30 -16.03 -1.98
N VAL A 700 -25.54 -16.46 -1.91
CA VAL A 700 -26.47 -16.15 -0.82
C VAL A 700 -27.25 -17.41 -0.42
N ILE A 701 -27.76 -17.42 0.81
CA ILE A 701 -28.66 -18.48 1.31
C ILE A 701 -30.10 -17.93 1.23
N ASP A 702 -30.91 -18.49 0.35
CA ASP A 702 -32.33 -18.18 0.19
C ASP A 702 -33.15 -19.43 0.59
N ASP A 703 -34.07 -19.29 1.55
CA ASP A 703 -34.87 -20.38 2.10
C ASP A 703 -34.04 -21.64 2.52
N GLY A 704 -32.83 -21.39 3.04
CA GLY A 704 -31.91 -22.46 3.49
C GLY A 704 -31.13 -23.16 2.37
N GLN A 705 -31.23 -22.68 1.12
CA GLN A 705 -30.47 -23.18 -0.02
C GLN A 705 -29.46 -22.12 -0.50
N GLN A 706 -28.22 -22.55 -0.72
CA GLN A 706 -27.23 -21.67 -1.32
C GLN A 706 -27.53 -21.49 -2.81
N THR A 707 -27.70 -20.26 -3.23
CA THR A 707 -27.86 -19.85 -4.64
C THR A 707 -26.87 -18.75 -5.00
N SER A 708 -26.57 -18.60 -6.27
CA SER A 708 -25.74 -17.51 -6.79
C SER A 708 -26.63 -16.48 -7.47
N VAL A 709 -26.44 -15.22 -7.11
CA VAL A 709 -27.21 -14.10 -7.63
C VAL A 709 -26.32 -13.06 -8.29
N THR A 710 -26.86 -12.32 -9.24
CA THR A 710 -26.23 -11.12 -9.75
C THR A 710 -26.30 -10.04 -8.68
N LEU A 711 -25.13 -9.57 -8.20
CA LEU A 711 -25.01 -8.47 -7.27
C LEU A 711 -24.62 -7.19 -8.03
N ILE A 712 -25.47 -6.17 -7.95
CA ILE A 712 -25.19 -4.85 -8.52
C ILE A 712 -24.89 -3.87 -7.39
N SER A 713 -23.60 -3.50 -7.28
CA SER A 713 -23.12 -2.56 -6.26
C SER A 713 -23.07 -1.13 -6.83
N SER A 714 -23.67 -0.16 -6.16
CA SER A 714 -23.77 1.22 -6.66
C SER A 714 -23.22 2.25 -5.67
N SER A 715 -22.65 3.33 -6.22
CA SER A 715 -22.32 4.55 -5.49
C SER A 715 -23.59 5.26 -4.97
N ASN A 716 -23.41 6.24 -4.07
CA ASN A 716 -24.53 7.00 -3.52
C ASN A 716 -24.15 8.48 -3.36
N SER A 717 -24.74 9.33 -4.19
CA SER A 717 -24.52 10.78 -4.15
C SER A 717 -25.13 11.48 -2.92
N SER A 718 -25.93 10.76 -2.10
CA SER A 718 -26.57 11.29 -0.89
C SER A 718 -25.74 11.03 0.38
N LEU A 719 -24.57 10.42 0.25
CA LEU A 719 -23.69 10.14 1.39
C LEU A 719 -23.28 11.43 2.11
N LYS A 720 -23.26 11.32 3.44
CA LYS A 720 -22.80 12.37 4.35
C LYS A 720 -21.38 12.07 4.81
N ALA A 721 -20.74 13.08 5.38
CA ALA A 721 -19.44 12.88 6.01
C ALA A 721 -19.55 11.89 7.19
N GLU A 722 -18.56 11.01 7.32
CA GLU A 722 -18.36 10.18 8.51
C GLU A 722 -17.93 11.05 9.67
N ILE A 723 -18.45 10.77 10.85
CA ILE A 723 -18.06 11.47 12.09
C ILE A 723 -17.37 10.48 13.03
N ALA A 724 -16.24 10.88 13.57
CA ALA A 724 -15.50 10.09 14.53
C ALA A 724 -15.33 10.82 15.85
N ASP A 725 -15.58 10.16 16.96
CA ASP A 725 -15.20 10.63 18.30
C ASP A 725 -13.96 9.86 18.78
N THR A 726 -12.87 10.60 19.03
CA THR A 726 -11.57 10.02 19.39
C THR A 726 -11.16 10.44 20.80
N TRP A 727 -10.62 9.48 21.57
CA TRP A 727 -9.97 9.70 22.86
C TRP A 727 -8.55 9.19 22.82
N THR A 728 -7.63 9.97 23.35
CA THR A 728 -6.27 9.50 23.64
C THR A 728 -5.86 9.94 25.04
N ALA A 729 -5.13 9.08 25.74
CA ALA A 729 -4.56 9.41 27.04
C ALA A 729 -3.22 8.69 27.23
N GLY A 730 -2.20 9.41 27.67
CA GLY A 730 -0.87 8.84 27.78
C GLY A 730 0.01 9.49 28.80
N ILE A 731 1.11 8.80 29.08
CA ILE A 731 2.19 9.27 29.93
C ILE A 731 3.50 9.20 29.16
N ALA A 732 4.29 10.26 29.25
CA ALA A 732 5.62 10.34 28.66
C ALA A 732 6.66 10.62 29.76
N LEU A 733 7.78 9.92 29.66
CA LEU A 733 8.93 10.03 30.55
C LEU A 733 10.13 10.50 29.75
N GLN A 734 10.91 11.44 30.28
CA GLN A 734 12.17 11.88 29.69
C GLN A 734 13.17 12.20 30.77
N PHE A 735 14.39 11.67 30.69
CA PHE A 735 15.48 12.04 31.60
C PHE A 735 16.85 11.79 30.96
N SER A 736 17.82 12.62 31.36
CA SER A 736 19.20 12.58 30.89
C SER A 736 20.10 12.26 32.10
N ALA A 737 20.25 10.95 32.42
CA ALA A 737 21.19 10.47 33.43
C ALA A 737 21.96 9.29 32.81
N ALA A 738 23.25 9.45 32.59
CA ALA A 738 24.11 8.50 31.90
C ALA A 738 23.73 8.24 30.43
N GLY A 739 22.93 9.10 29.83
CA GLY A 739 22.38 9.04 28.47
C GLY A 739 20.99 9.65 28.42
N ASP A 740 20.46 9.83 27.23
CA ASP A 740 19.13 10.41 26.99
C ASP A 740 18.11 9.29 26.85
N PHE A 741 17.19 9.24 27.80
CA PHE A 741 16.09 8.29 27.81
C PHE A 741 14.76 9.01 27.57
N SER A 742 13.93 8.43 26.69
CA SER A 742 12.53 8.80 26.55
C SER A 742 11.66 7.56 26.41
N ALA A 743 10.46 7.61 27.00
CA ALA A 743 9.47 6.55 26.85
C ALA A 743 8.07 7.14 26.88
N SER A 744 7.15 6.57 26.10
CA SER A 744 5.72 6.89 26.20
C SER A 744 4.86 5.66 26.08
N VAL A 745 3.68 5.74 26.70
CA VAL A 745 2.58 4.78 26.53
C VAL A 745 1.31 5.61 26.37
N ASP A 746 0.60 5.41 25.28
CA ASP A 746 -0.60 6.13 24.91
C ASP A 746 -1.73 5.16 24.60
N TYR A 747 -2.83 5.25 25.34
CA TYR A 747 -4.10 4.59 25.02
C TYR A 747 -4.82 5.40 23.95
N PHE A 748 -5.43 4.72 22.99
CA PHE A 748 -6.31 5.32 22.00
C PHE A 748 -7.64 4.59 21.93
N HIS A 749 -8.68 5.34 21.60
CA HIS A 749 -10.01 4.84 21.26
C HIS A 749 -10.61 5.76 20.21
N THR A 750 -11.09 5.18 19.12
CA THR A 750 -11.79 5.89 18.03
C THR A 750 -13.05 5.14 17.69
N GLU A 751 -14.17 5.85 17.67
CA GLU A 751 -15.48 5.36 17.26
C GLU A 751 -15.98 6.20 16.09
N ILE A 752 -16.23 5.56 14.95
CA ILE A 752 -16.74 6.19 13.73
C ILE A 752 -18.20 5.83 13.57
N GLU A 753 -19.06 6.83 13.61
CA GLU A 753 -20.47 6.69 13.34
C GLU A 753 -20.75 6.96 11.85
N GLY A 754 -21.65 6.16 11.26
CA GLY A 754 -22.03 6.32 9.86
C GLY A 754 -20.86 6.05 8.90
N ALA A 755 -20.03 5.07 9.20
CA ALA A 755 -18.98 4.63 8.29
C ALA A 755 -19.59 4.22 6.95
N VAL A 756 -19.02 4.71 5.86
CA VAL A 756 -19.49 4.41 4.50
C VAL A 756 -19.08 2.98 4.15
N SER A 757 -20.09 2.16 3.86
CA SER A 757 -19.89 0.77 3.45
C SER A 757 -21.05 0.24 2.61
N PHE A 758 -20.84 -0.91 1.96
CA PHE A 758 -21.92 -1.67 1.32
C PHE A 758 -22.61 -2.57 2.34
N LEU A 759 -23.91 -2.77 2.16
CA LEU A 759 -24.60 -3.92 2.75
C LEU A 759 -24.21 -5.17 1.96
N GLY A 760 -23.90 -6.28 2.63
CA GLY A 760 -23.67 -7.57 1.97
C GLY A 760 -24.95 -8.06 1.27
N ALA A 761 -24.80 -8.84 0.19
CA ALA A 761 -25.95 -9.39 -0.53
C ALA A 761 -26.90 -10.18 0.40
N GLN A 762 -26.33 -11.00 1.30
CA GLN A 762 -27.12 -11.72 2.29
C GLN A 762 -27.87 -10.79 3.23
N GLN A 763 -27.24 -9.70 3.68
CA GLN A 763 -27.86 -8.73 4.57
C GLN A 763 -29.06 -8.02 3.95
N VAL A 764 -28.95 -7.68 2.64
CA VAL A 764 -30.09 -7.11 1.88
C VAL A 764 -31.23 -8.12 1.82
N LEU A 765 -30.92 -9.38 1.55
CA LEU A 765 -31.92 -10.46 1.49
C LEU A 765 -32.57 -10.71 2.84
N ASP A 766 -31.77 -10.80 3.91
CA ASP A 766 -32.26 -11.04 5.27
C ASP A 766 -33.17 -9.91 5.75
N GLY A 767 -32.77 -8.66 5.53
CA GLY A 767 -33.59 -7.51 5.89
C GLY A 767 -34.91 -7.44 5.11
N CYS A 768 -34.90 -7.85 3.82
CA CYS A 768 -36.15 -8.02 3.06
C CYS A 768 -37.04 -9.11 3.68
N ASN A 769 -36.48 -10.25 4.02
CA ASN A 769 -37.21 -11.37 4.66
C ASN A 769 -37.76 -10.98 6.04
N GLU A 770 -37.13 -10.04 6.74
CA GLU A 770 -37.60 -9.44 7.99
C GLU A 770 -38.69 -8.38 7.81
N GLY A 771 -38.96 -7.99 6.55
CA GLY A 771 -40.05 -7.09 6.19
C GLY A 771 -39.65 -5.63 5.96
N ASP A 772 -38.34 -5.31 5.80
CA ASP A 772 -37.89 -3.99 5.40
C ASP A 772 -38.22 -3.76 3.93
N ALA A 773 -39.22 -2.90 3.66
CA ALA A 773 -39.71 -2.61 2.32
C ALA A 773 -38.61 -1.98 1.43
N ALA A 774 -37.68 -1.16 1.99
CA ALA A 774 -36.62 -0.52 1.23
C ALA A 774 -35.57 -1.52 0.78
N LEU A 775 -35.29 -2.56 1.58
CA LEU A 775 -34.40 -3.64 1.20
C LEU A 775 -35.08 -4.64 0.24
N CYS A 776 -36.41 -4.84 0.36
CA CYS A 776 -37.16 -5.66 -0.60
C CYS A 776 -37.18 -5.04 -2.00
N ASP A 777 -37.20 -3.71 -2.13
CA ASP A 777 -37.09 -3.03 -3.43
C ASP A 777 -35.72 -3.27 -4.12
N GLN A 778 -34.72 -3.79 -3.39
CA GLN A 778 -33.41 -4.13 -3.90
C GLN A 778 -33.26 -5.61 -4.28
N VAL A 779 -34.27 -6.43 -4.05
CA VAL A 779 -34.28 -7.88 -4.33
C VAL A 779 -35.17 -8.16 -5.53
N THR A 780 -34.60 -8.79 -6.56
CA THR A 780 -35.35 -9.15 -7.78
C THR A 780 -35.49 -10.68 -7.85
N ARG A 781 -36.73 -11.14 -8.03
CA ARG A 781 -37.04 -12.55 -8.27
C ARG A 781 -37.63 -12.71 -9.66
N ASP A 782 -37.41 -13.85 -10.30
CA ASP A 782 -38.02 -14.19 -11.59
C ASP A 782 -39.51 -14.55 -11.46
N SER A 783 -40.15 -14.88 -12.57
CA SER A 783 -41.59 -15.26 -12.61
C SER A 783 -41.91 -16.53 -11.83
N ASP A 784 -40.93 -17.38 -11.59
CA ASP A 784 -41.02 -18.65 -10.84
C ASP A 784 -40.71 -18.49 -9.35
N GLY A 785 -40.34 -17.23 -8.94
CA GLY A 785 -40.01 -16.88 -7.56
C GLY A 785 -38.53 -17.07 -7.18
N ASN A 786 -37.66 -17.52 -8.11
CA ASN A 786 -36.25 -17.68 -7.84
C ASN A 786 -35.56 -16.32 -7.71
N LEU A 787 -34.63 -16.23 -6.78
CA LEU A 787 -33.80 -15.04 -6.56
C LEU A 787 -32.78 -14.93 -7.71
N VAL A 788 -32.75 -13.80 -8.43
CA VAL A 788 -31.88 -13.60 -9.60
C VAL A 788 -30.93 -12.42 -9.47
N GLU A 789 -31.35 -11.36 -8.78
CA GLU A 789 -30.56 -10.15 -8.64
C GLU A 789 -30.76 -9.51 -7.27
N ILE A 790 -29.65 -9.03 -6.69
CA ILE A 790 -29.65 -8.16 -5.53
C ILE A 790 -28.91 -6.87 -5.89
N ARG A 791 -29.51 -5.73 -5.57
CA ARG A 791 -28.85 -4.43 -5.67
C ARG A 791 -28.42 -3.99 -4.29
N ASN A 792 -27.18 -3.55 -4.14
CA ASN A 792 -26.74 -2.89 -2.93
C ASN A 792 -26.13 -1.53 -3.26
N GLY A 793 -26.25 -0.60 -2.35
CA GLY A 793 -25.67 0.73 -2.45
C GLY A 793 -24.74 1.01 -1.27
N LEU A 794 -23.96 2.07 -1.39
CA LEU A 794 -23.21 2.61 -0.27
C LEU A 794 -24.14 3.38 0.68
N PHE A 795 -23.96 3.19 1.99
CA PHE A 795 -24.72 3.87 3.04
C PHE A 795 -23.79 4.37 4.15
N ASN A 796 -24.22 5.41 4.86
CA ASN A 796 -23.65 5.78 6.16
C ASN A 796 -24.31 4.95 7.27
N ALA A 797 -23.98 3.69 7.36
CA ALA A 797 -24.74 2.74 8.16
C ALA A 797 -23.96 2.07 9.28
N ASN A 798 -22.65 1.86 9.07
CA ASN A 798 -21.89 1.05 9.98
C ASN A 798 -21.24 1.87 11.10
N SER A 799 -21.04 1.22 12.27
CA SER A 799 -20.15 1.67 13.31
C SER A 799 -18.81 0.96 13.15
N LEU A 800 -17.71 1.71 13.25
CA LEU A 800 -16.35 1.17 13.25
C LEU A 800 -15.64 1.65 14.50
N VAL A 801 -15.21 0.71 15.35
CA VAL A 801 -14.57 1.03 16.62
C VAL A 801 -13.21 0.37 16.71
N THR A 802 -12.18 1.16 17.07
CA THR A 802 -10.84 0.65 17.35
C THR A 802 -10.32 1.21 18.67
N ASP A 803 -9.60 0.39 19.42
CA ASP A 803 -8.89 0.81 20.63
C ASP A 803 -7.64 -0.05 20.89
N GLY A 804 -6.69 0.53 21.62
CA GLY A 804 -5.43 -0.13 21.91
C GLY A 804 -4.41 0.81 22.57
N PHE A 805 -3.15 0.39 22.51
CA PHE A 805 -2.02 1.12 23.07
C PHE A 805 -0.91 1.27 22.05
N ASP A 806 -0.32 2.47 21.99
CA ASP A 806 0.95 2.75 21.31
C ASP A 806 2.04 2.97 22.36
N MET A 807 3.23 2.41 22.13
CA MET A 807 4.36 2.44 23.07
C MET A 807 5.62 2.83 22.30
N GLU A 808 6.43 3.70 22.87
CA GLU A 808 7.73 4.05 22.33
C GLU A 808 8.78 4.15 23.45
N ILE A 809 9.98 3.63 23.21
CA ILE A 809 11.14 3.78 24.08
C ILE A 809 12.33 4.14 23.21
N LYS A 810 13.04 5.19 23.58
CA LYS A 810 14.33 5.57 23.00
C LYS A 810 15.35 5.75 24.14
N TYR A 811 16.56 5.22 23.92
CA TYR A 811 17.65 5.40 24.85
C TYR A 811 18.96 5.55 24.10
N THR A 812 19.63 6.67 24.26
CA THR A 812 20.92 6.95 23.63
C THR A 812 21.94 7.23 24.70
N MET A 813 23.06 6.48 24.68
CA MET A 813 24.12 6.64 25.68
C MET A 813 25.51 6.52 25.05
N PRO A 814 26.52 7.23 25.57
CA PRO A 814 27.89 7.02 25.18
C PRO A 814 28.42 5.66 25.70
N VAL A 815 29.02 4.85 24.82
CA VAL A 815 29.65 3.57 25.18
C VAL A 815 31.04 3.52 24.58
N GLY A 816 32.04 3.60 25.43
CA GLY A 816 33.45 3.68 25.01
C GLY A 816 33.71 4.98 24.25
N ARG A 817 34.09 4.86 22.97
CA ARG A 817 34.30 6.00 22.05
C ARG A 817 33.09 6.24 21.13
N GLY A 818 32.09 5.39 21.21
CA GLY A 818 30.90 5.45 20.34
C GLY A 818 29.64 5.77 21.10
N THR A 819 28.54 5.79 20.35
CA THR A 819 27.19 6.03 20.86
C THR A 819 26.35 4.78 20.61
N LEU A 820 25.69 4.29 21.66
CA LEU A 820 24.71 3.22 21.58
C LEU A 820 23.31 3.84 21.65
N SER A 821 22.51 3.56 20.63
CA SER A 821 21.11 3.95 20.57
C SER A 821 20.21 2.72 20.56
N PHE A 822 19.26 2.67 21.47
CA PHE A 822 18.21 1.66 21.55
C PHE A 822 16.89 2.32 21.21
N ARG A 823 16.08 1.67 20.37
CA ARG A 823 14.72 2.07 20.05
C ARG A 823 13.78 0.87 20.09
N ALA A 824 12.62 1.05 20.71
CA ALA A 824 11.55 0.07 20.68
C ALA A 824 10.23 0.78 20.42
N ASN A 825 9.48 0.32 19.45
CA ASN A 825 8.10 0.73 19.17
C ASN A 825 7.20 -0.49 19.32
N GLY A 826 6.00 -0.29 19.84
CA GLY A 826 5.02 -1.34 19.96
C GLY A 826 3.62 -0.79 19.83
N SER A 827 2.75 -1.53 19.16
CA SER A 827 1.31 -1.27 19.12
C SER A 827 0.56 -2.52 19.51
N GLN A 828 -0.40 -2.34 20.41
CA GLN A 828 -1.30 -3.39 20.85
C GLN A 828 -2.74 -2.98 20.52
N PHE A 829 -3.41 -3.80 19.72
CA PHE A 829 -4.82 -3.63 19.40
C PHE A 829 -5.67 -4.50 20.33
N ASN A 830 -6.60 -3.89 21.04
CA ASN A 830 -7.59 -4.62 21.82
C ASN A 830 -8.77 -5.02 20.95
N ARG A 831 -9.20 -4.09 20.07
CA ARG A 831 -10.39 -4.21 19.25
C ARG A 831 -10.24 -3.41 17.95
N LEU A 832 -10.75 -3.99 16.86
CA LEU A 832 -11.10 -3.31 15.60
C LEU A 832 -12.38 -3.98 15.10
N THR A 833 -13.52 -3.45 15.50
CA THR A 833 -14.83 -4.05 15.27
C THR A 833 -15.64 -3.19 14.31
N THR A 834 -16.19 -3.82 13.28
CA THR A 834 -17.24 -3.22 12.44
C THR A 834 -18.57 -3.81 12.85
N GLU A 835 -19.54 -2.95 13.10
CA GLU A 835 -20.93 -3.34 13.39
C GLU A 835 -21.80 -2.84 12.23
N ASP A 836 -22.59 -3.74 11.66
CA ASP A 836 -23.53 -3.45 10.59
C ASP A 836 -24.91 -3.03 11.11
N LEU A 837 -25.83 -2.71 10.19
CA LEU A 837 -27.20 -2.29 10.52
C LEU A 837 -28.00 -3.36 11.29
N ASN A 838 -27.66 -4.63 11.15
CA ASN A 838 -28.30 -5.75 11.82
C ASN A 838 -27.63 -6.11 13.15
N SER A 839 -26.71 -5.25 13.65
CA SER A 839 -25.89 -5.48 14.84
C SER A 839 -24.99 -6.73 14.75
N ASN A 840 -24.70 -7.20 13.54
CA ASN A 840 -23.65 -8.18 13.35
C ASN A 840 -22.30 -7.51 13.51
N THR A 841 -21.43 -8.12 14.28
CA THR A 841 -20.11 -7.59 14.57
C THR A 841 -19.02 -8.44 13.92
N PHE A 842 -18.08 -7.77 13.25
CA PHE A 842 -16.85 -8.40 12.77
C PHE A 842 -15.65 -7.83 13.52
N GLU A 843 -14.91 -8.69 14.22
CA GLU A 843 -13.65 -8.34 14.88
C GLU A 843 -12.46 -8.66 14.00
N ALA A 844 -11.67 -7.64 13.63
CA ALA A 844 -10.50 -7.80 12.79
C ALA A 844 -9.24 -8.21 13.55
N VAL A 845 -9.14 -7.86 14.86
CA VAL A 845 -7.95 -8.14 15.69
C VAL A 845 -7.81 -9.63 15.97
N GLY A 846 -6.67 -10.20 15.61
CA GLY A 846 -6.40 -11.63 15.70
C GLY A 846 -6.95 -12.44 14.52
N ASN A 847 -7.80 -11.85 13.69
CA ASN A 847 -8.34 -12.44 12.48
C ASN A 847 -7.60 -11.95 11.22
N VAL A 848 -7.63 -10.66 10.96
CA VAL A 848 -7.05 -10.02 9.77
C VAL A 848 -5.81 -9.20 10.13
N ILE A 849 -5.83 -8.53 11.28
CA ILE A 849 -4.70 -7.77 11.80
C ILE A 849 -4.15 -8.38 13.09
N PRO A 850 -2.83 -8.34 13.31
CA PRO A 850 -2.23 -8.90 14.52
C PRO A 850 -2.59 -8.07 15.76
N ARG A 851 -2.81 -8.75 16.88
CA ARG A 851 -3.04 -8.07 18.17
C ARG A 851 -1.82 -7.29 18.65
N TRP A 852 -0.62 -7.78 18.35
CA TRP A 852 0.65 -7.17 18.71
C TRP A 852 1.53 -6.97 17.49
N ASN A 853 2.11 -5.80 17.41
CA ASN A 853 3.16 -5.47 16.46
C ASN A 853 4.26 -4.72 17.22
N ALA A 854 5.52 -5.12 17.08
CA ALA A 854 6.64 -4.50 17.77
C ALA A 854 7.88 -4.46 16.90
N ASP A 855 8.63 -3.37 17.00
CA ASP A 855 9.91 -3.20 16.33
C ASP A 855 10.96 -2.74 17.35
N VAL A 856 12.05 -3.50 17.49
CA VAL A 856 13.10 -3.26 18.48
C VAL A 856 14.45 -3.23 17.79
N GLY A 857 15.15 -2.11 17.89
CA GLY A 857 16.45 -1.91 17.23
C GLY A 857 17.54 -1.40 18.18
N VAL A 858 18.77 -1.79 17.88
CA VAL A 858 19.98 -1.30 18.53
C VAL A 858 20.94 -0.82 17.45
N THR A 859 21.39 0.41 17.56
CA THR A 859 22.40 1.01 16.69
C THR A 859 23.64 1.36 17.51
N TYR A 860 24.82 0.94 17.05
CA TYR A 860 26.08 1.37 17.61
C TYR A 860 26.86 2.16 16.56
N ALA A 861 27.10 3.42 16.83
CA ALA A 861 27.90 4.31 16.00
C ALA A 861 29.26 4.57 16.66
N LEU A 862 30.34 4.32 15.93
CA LEU A 862 31.72 4.51 16.40
C LEU A 862 32.54 5.16 15.28
N ASP A 863 32.98 6.40 15.50
CA ASP A 863 33.77 7.16 14.53
C ASP A 863 33.12 7.10 13.13
N ARG A 864 33.71 6.29 12.24
CA ARG A 864 33.29 6.09 10.84
C ARG A 864 32.34 4.90 10.61
N TRP A 865 32.05 4.13 11.65
CA TRP A 865 31.21 2.93 11.56
C TRP A 865 29.87 3.14 12.22
N SER A 866 28.83 2.66 11.60
CA SER A 866 27.53 2.46 12.23
C SER A 866 27.01 1.07 11.89
N VAL A 867 26.55 0.35 12.91
CA VAL A 867 25.92 -0.97 12.78
C VAL A 867 24.57 -0.93 13.46
N ASN A 868 23.55 -1.36 12.74
CA ASN A 868 22.19 -1.51 13.24
C ASN A 868 21.78 -2.97 13.22
N VAL A 869 21.12 -3.43 14.27
CA VAL A 869 20.42 -4.73 14.31
C VAL A 869 19.05 -4.49 14.88
N ALA A 870 18.02 -4.94 14.18
CA ALA A 870 16.66 -4.75 14.64
C ALA A 870 15.80 -5.98 14.36
N GLU A 871 14.77 -6.17 15.18
CA GLU A 871 13.84 -7.28 15.11
C GLU A 871 12.41 -6.76 15.05
N HIS A 872 11.68 -7.17 14.04
CA HIS A 872 10.28 -6.88 13.86
C HIS A 872 9.45 -8.10 14.26
N PHE A 873 8.60 -7.94 15.26
CA PHE A 873 7.66 -8.96 15.74
C PHE A 873 6.26 -8.67 15.23
N ILE A 874 5.64 -9.65 14.61
CA ILE A 874 4.25 -9.63 14.17
C ILE A 874 3.50 -10.75 14.88
N GLY A 875 2.41 -10.41 15.57
CA GLY A 875 1.58 -11.38 16.29
C GLY A 875 0.92 -12.39 15.36
N GLY A 876 0.53 -13.52 15.91
CA GLY A 876 -0.17 -14.56 15.15
C GLY A 876 -1.61 -14.16 14.80
N LEU A 877 -2.12 -14.78 13.73
CA LEU A 877 -3.50 -14.65 13.26
C LEU A 877 -4.20 -16.00 13.28
N CYS A 878 -5.53 -15.99 13.43
CA CYS A 878 -6.31 -17.23 13.36
C CYS A 878 -6.61 -17.66 11.93
N CYS A 879 -6.70 -16.70 10.98
CA CYS A 879 -7.36 -16.89 9.71
C CYS A 879 -6.55 -16.29 8.56
N GLY A 880 -6.76 -16.83 7.36
CA GLY A 880 -6.27 -16.22 6.11
C GLY A 880 -7.12 -15.02 5.70
N LEU A 881 -6.69 -14.35 4.65
CA LEU A 881 -7.14 -13.03 4.22
C LEU A 881 -8.65 -12.88 3.96
N TYR A 882 -9.30 -13.93 3.49
CA TYR A 882 -10.70 -13.96 3.09
C TYR A 882 -11.53 -14.96 3.88
N SER A 883 -10.93 -15.60 4.87
CA SER A 883 -11.65 -16.56 5.72
C SER A 883 -12.29 -15.83 6.88
N TYR A 884 -13.59 -15.77 6.92
CA TYR A 884 -14.35 -15.64 8.16
C TYR A 884 -13.89 -16.70 9.16
N PRO A 885 -14.14 -16.53 10.44
CA PRO A 885 -13.46 -17.26 11.50
C PRO A 885 -13.25 -18.72 11.12
N ASN A 886 -12.07 -19.26 11.46
CA ASN A 886 -11.74 -20.66 11.18
C ASN A 886 -12.97 -21.52 11.28
N PRO A 887 -13.28 -22.34 10.28
CA PRO A 887 -14.49 -23.13 10.31
C PRO A 887 -14.58 -23.83 11.67
N PRO A 888 -15.73 -23.80 12.29
CA PRO A 888 -15.91 -24.48 13.57
C PRO A 888 -15.45 -25.93 13.39
N ASN A 889 -14.71 -26.48 14.36
CA ASN A 889 -14.20 -27.84 14.31
C ASN A 889 -13.05 -28.09 13.30
N SER A 890 -12.08 -27.16 13.23
CA SER A 890 -10.81 -27.34 12.50
C SER A 890 -9.68 -27.82 13.42
N ASP A 891 -8.74 -28.60 12.89
CA ASP A 891 -7.48 -28.91 13.58
C ASP A 891 -6.47 -27.75 13.52
N PHE A 892 -6.65 -26.82 12.60
CA PHE A 892 -5.88 -25.59 12.54
C PHE A 892 -6.44 -24.53 13.49
N LYS A 893 -5.62 -24.02 14.41
CA LYS A 893 -6.03 -23.05 15.46
C LYS A 893 -5.47 -21.65 15.25
N GLY A 894 -4.88 -21.38 14.10
CA GLY A 894 -4.18 -20.15 13.81
C GLY A 894 -2.66 -20.29 13.87
N SER A 895 -1.96 -19.23 13.56
CA SER A 895 -0.51 -19.18 13.55
C SER A 895 0.05 -18.59 14.85
N ASP A 896 1.28 -18.95 15.18
CA ASP A 896 2.10 -18.25 16.15
C ASP A 896 2.62 -16.93 15.55
N GLY A 897 3.03 -15.99 16.42
CA GLY A 897 3.72 -14.78 15.97
C GLY A 897 5.09 -15.10 15.36
N VAL A 898 5.57 -14.22 14.51
CA VAL A 898 6.85 -14.36 13.81
C VAL A 898 7.77 -13.18 14.09
N PHE A 899 9.08 -13.46 14.09
CA PHE A 899 10.14 -12.48 14.26
C PHE A 899 10.97 -12.40 12.98
N TYR A 900 11.16 -11.20 12.45
CA TYR A 900 12.01 -10.92 11.29
C TYR A 900 13.21 -10.07 11.71
N LEU A 901 14.40 -10.71 11.73
CA LEU A 901 15.65 -10.04 12.06
C LEU A 901 16.20 -9.30 10.85
N ARG A 902 16.62 -8.06 11.04
CA ARG A 902 17.33 -7.26 10.04
C ARG A 902 18.65 -6.72 10.58
N ALA A 903 19.59 -6.46 9.69
CA ALA A 903 20.87 -5.88 10.04
C ALA A 903 21.34 -4.91 8.97
N GLY A 904 21.94 -3.80 9.39
CA GLY A 904 22.53 -2.79 8.53
C GLY A 904 23.89 -2.36 8.99
N PHE A 905 24.71 -1.88 8.06
CA PHE A 905 25.99 -1.25 8.38
C PHE A 905 26.23 -0.05 7.48
N GLN A 906 27.01 0.90 7.98
CA GLN A 906 27.52 2.03 7.23
C GLN A 906 28.99 2.25 7.58
N TYR A 907 29.78 2.69 6.60
CA TYR A 907 31.17 3.09 6.77
C TYR A 907 31.49 4.35 5.99
N THR A 908 31.87 5.41 6.69
CA THR A 908 32.17 6.72 6.09
C THR A 908 33.69 6.89 5.91
N ILE A 909 34.12 7.27 4.73
CA ILE A 909 35.48 7.67 4.37
C ILE A 909 35.42 9.19 4.14
N GLU A 910 35.92 9.92 5.12
CA GLU A 910 35.96 11.39 5.06
C GLU A 910 37.12 11.88 4.20
N ASP A 911 36.89 12.94 3.47
CA ASP A 911 37.88 13.68 2.67
C ASP A 911 38.72 12.79 1.71
N LEU A 912 38.05 11.91 0.96
CA LEU A 912 38.74 11.18 -0.12
C LEU A 912 38.92 12.11 -1.33
N GLY A 913 39.90 13.03 -1.23
CA GLY A 913 40.16 14.02 -2.29
C GLY A 913 39.08 15.08 -2.44
N GLY A 914 38.51 15.52 -1.33
CA GLY A 914 37.43 16.52 -1.28
C GLY A 914 36.02 15.91 -1.37
N VAL A 915 35.90 14.59 -1.27
CA VAL A 915 34.61 13.87 -1.29
C VAL A 915 34.46 13.04 -0.04
N ASP A 916 33.34 13.15 0.63
CA ASP A 916 32.93 12.23 1.69
C ASP A 916 32.20 11.04 1.06
N LEU A 917 32.74 9.84 1.24
CA LEU A 917 32.22 8.62 0.66
C LEU A 917 31.66 7.71 1.77
N GLN A 918 30.40 7.31 1.66
CA GLN A 918 29.77 6.34 2.58
C GLN A 918 29.42 5.06 1.84
N LEU A 919 29.93 3.94 2.34
CA LEU A 919 29.51 2.60 1.93
C LEU A 919 28.45 2.12 2.91
N PHE A 920 27.36 1.56 2.42
CA PHE A 920 26.29 1.03 3.25
C PHE A 920 25.74 -0.29 2.72
N GLY A 921 25.11 -1.05 3.60
CA GLY A 921 24.42 -2.26 3.24
C GLY A 921 23.43 -2.68 4.31
N ASN A 922 22.36 -3.31 3.89
CA ASN A 922 21.35 -3.88 4.77
C ASN A 922 20.89 -5.25 4.29
N VAL A 923 20.42 -6.05 5.22
CA VAL A 923 19.83 -7.37 5.00
C VAL A 923 18.50 -7.41 5.75
N GLU A 924 17.41 -7.55 5.01
CA GLU A 924 16.09 -7.81 5.55
C GLU A 924 15.89 -9.32 5.73
N ASN A 925 15.11 -9.70 6.74
CA ASN A 925 14.84 -11.11 7.06
C ASN A 925 16.13 -11.96 7.05
N LEU A 926 17.13 -11.54 7.82
CA LEU A 926 18.49 -12.12 7.85
C LEU A 926 18.48 -13.64 8.01
N LEU A 927 17.53 -14.17 8.78
CA LEU A 927 17.39 -15.61 9.04
C LEU A 927 16.61 -16.35 7.96
N ASN A 928 16.10 -15.65 6.93
CA ASN A 928 15.25 -16.18 5.87
C ASN A 928 14.05 -16.98 6.44
N ARG A 929 13.35 -16.38 7.40
CA ARG A 929 12.14 -16.96 8.00
C ARG A 929 11.00 -16.95 7.01
N ASP A 930 10.36 -18.09 6.85
CA ASP A 930 9.14 -18.23 6.07
C ASP A 930 7.97 -17.55 6.82
N PRO A 931 6.95 -17.02 6.11
CA PRO A 931 5.75 -16.51 6.73
C PRO A 931 4.95 -17.63 7.42
N PRO A 932 4.16 -17.33 8.44
CA PRO A 932 3.26 -18.31 9.05
C PRO A 932 2.25 -18.83 8.02
N ILE A 933 1.94 -20.11 8.10
CA ILE A 933 0.92 -20.74 7.26
C ILE A 933 -0.47 -20.37 7.80
N LEU A 934 -1.30 -19.81 6.94
CA LEU A 934 -2.71 -19.43 7.17
C LEU A 934 -3.54 -19.91 5.96
N PRO A 935 -3.84 -21.19 5.88
CA PRO A 935 -4.50 -21.78 4.72
C PRO A 935 -5.98 -21.40 4.66
N LEU A 936 -6.53 -21.34 3.46
CA LEU A 936 -7.96 -21.13 3.22
C LEU A 936 -8.70 -22.46 3.07
N THR A 937 -10.01 -22.43 3.35
CA THR A 937 -10.87 -23.63 3.32
C THR A 937 -11.35 -24.03 1.94
N ASP A 938 -11.43 -23.07 1.01
CA ASP A 938 -12.17 -23.22 -0.24
C ASP A 938 -11.44 -22.69 -1.47
N SER A 939 -10.23 -22.18 -1.29
CA SER A 939 -9.53 -21.49 -2.37
C SER A 939 -8.09 -21.95 -2.54
N THR A 940 -7.79 -22.44 -3.74
CA THR A 940 -6.43 -22.58 -4.27
C THR A 940 -5.96 -21.29 -4.96
N LEU A 941 -6.78 -20.23 -4.93
CA LEU A 941 -6.54 -18.99 -5.64
C LEU A 941 -5.69 -17.99 -4.85
N THR A 942 -5.43 -18.24 -3.55
CA THR A 942 -4.66 -17.36 -2.69
C THR A 942 -3.47 -18.07 -2.06
N TYR A 943 -2.45 -17.33 -1.68
CA TYR A 943 -1.32 -17.90 -0.95
C TYR A 943 -1.75 -18.46 0.41
N PRO A 944 -1.11 -19.54 0.91
CA PRO A 944 -1.42 -20.12 2.21
C PRO A 944 -0.82 -19.30 3.37
N THR A 945 -0.90 -17.98 3.28
CA THR A 945 -0.44 -17.03 4.28
C THR A 945 -1.14 -15.68 4.08
N ASN A 946 -1.10 -14.83 5.10
CA ASN A 946 -1.55 -13.44 4.97
C ASN A 946 -0.38 -12.58 4.46
N PHE A 947 -0.26 -12.45 3.13
CA PHE A 947 0.80 -11.68 2.47
C PHE A 947 0.66 -10.15 2.65
N PHE A 948 -0.46 -9.66 3.19
CA PHE A 948 -0.57 -8.26 3.59
C PHE A 948 0.24 -7.98 4.86
N VAL A 949 0.33 -8.96 5.76
CA VAL A 949 0.89 -8.80 7.10
C VAL A 949 2.32 -9.34 7.18
N TYR A 950 2.57 -10.52 6.60
CA TYR A 950 3.84 -11.23 6.76
C TYR A 950 4.77 -11.08 5.56
N ASP A 951 6.08 -11.21 5.80
CA ASP A 951 7.08 -11.20 4.74
C ASP A 951 6.99 -12.46 3.88
N VAL A 952 6.58 -12.29 2.63
CA VAL A 952 6.49 -13.35 1.61
C VAL A 952 7.69 -13.34 0.65
N ILE A 953 8.54 -12.32 0.72
CA ILE A 953 9.70 -12.16 -0.17
C ILE A 953 10.87 -13.03 0.33
N GLY A 954 11.07 -13.07 1.66
CA GLY A 954 12.20 -13.70 2.30
C GLY A 954 13.43 -12.78 2.36
N ARG A 955 14.59 -13.34 2.65
CA ARG A 955 15.82 -12.56 2.85
C ARG A 955 16.21 -11.78 1.60
N THR A 956 16.40 -10.46 1.77
CA THR A 956 16.88 -9.55 0.72
C THR A 956 18.16 -8.85 1.14
N PHE A 957 19.02 -8.58 0.18
CA PHE A 957 20.29 -7.88 0.36
C PHE A 957 20.29 -6.60 -0.44
N ASN A 958 20.66 -5.49 0.18
CA ASN A 958 20.91 -4.23 -0.50
C ASN A 958 22.29 -3.73 -0.14
N VAL A 959 23.02 -3.20 -1.12
CA VAL A 959 24.33 -2.57 -0.93
C VAL A 959 24.41 -1.30 -1.76
N GLY A 960 25.10 -0.30 -1.24
CA GLY A 960 25.17 0.98 -1.94
C GLY A 960 26.36 1.83 -1.53
N VAL A 961 26.52 2.90 -2.26
CA VAL A 961 27.50 3.95 -2.03
C VAL A 961 26.81 5.30 -2.11
N ARG A 962 27.21 6.20 -1.21
CA ARG A 962 26.77 7.60 -1.19
C ARG A 962 28.01 8.49 -1.20
N ALA A 963 27.99 9.53 -2.01
CA ALA A 963 29.09 10.49 -2.12
C ALA A 963 28.55 11.91 -1.90
N LYS A 964 29.28 12.72 -1.13
CA LYS A 964 28.98 14.13 -0.90
C LYS A 964 30.21 14.96 -1.23
N PHE A 965 29.98 16.03 -2.07
CA PHE A 965 31.02 16.90 -2.61
C PHE A 965 30.88 18.32 -2.06
#